data_89c0402ce33fcea2b4604aee80d0ca0d
#
_entry.id   89c0402ce33fcea2b4604aee80d0ca0d
#
_cell.length_a   1.000
_cell.length_b   1.000
_cell.length_c   1.000
_cell.angle_alpha   90.00
_cell.angle_beta   90.00
_cell.angle_gamma   90.00
#
_symmetry.space_group_name_H-M   'P 1'
#
loop_
_entity.id
_entity.type
_entity.pdbx_description
1 polymer ?
#
loop_
_entity_poly.entity_id
_entity_poly.type
_entity_poly.pdbx_seq_one_letter_code
_entity_poly.pdbx_strand_id
1 'polypeptide(L)'
;MRNTTWKIKTSNQNKSIMLNNFPIDQDILKILHSRGIVSKKDIINFLDPSLDNIQPSSLLSDMKKSVDLIIECINNGKNIWIYGDYDVDGITSTSILYLALKDLGAEFLNYYIPIRDEGYGLNNTALKTIKNSGADLLITVDCGITSFKEIEFAKSIGLDVIITDHHDIQSDKIPNAYSIINPKRTDNAFTFNALAGVGVAFMLILNLYEKLKTKEEAYVYLDLVAIGTIADIVPLVKENRIFAKHGLEKLLYSENKGLRFLITKLFETAKLEFTTYDVGFVIAPVFNAAGRLKDAKMVVKLLTSDNDREIEVISKELINKNFERRELQTTLVELVEANIQKNNLNDNLVIVDASSEYHHGIIGIIASKVVDAHYKPAIIMEIKEDEGVAVASCRSIENFNIIKALQSMPELFKKFGGHAGAAGFTIPIKNIELFTKKINEFARHKMKSDDFVKTIHIDKHVAIHKISYEFCKSIELLKPFGFGNPNPTFQTKNVAIENVKFIGESKNHLMFDLKQNGFSSRNAVWFAAGEFFTDLTENIFYDIVYKLKVEPYQDKFYTKVYIDDVKKSELKNDTFFFLNSLYSTSFPMESVFYTNLAIDSSNKISTKFEFDQFSLFQGSKFIGKLDYNVSNLLFLINKYYGWNFHIVVKDIVPTGNTNIVKINIMRESEFESYDYTDKRLFINIKKFLIGTMEYDSYTKLLLSSFFKENHNLFIISKDYEKEFNLSFSYENFILTLGIYYYKSKCKKSQIVTKKKGFKSINNYFDINTEYQNDYDLTIFFGNVNDIKLGDIEVVDGQRFVFIQDFTSNENPKELIDKLGISDSLKEINYSFSIPENIIFLNSKNRNEIVDESRVFLKYLPLDDKIRIKALLDEKTDDPIFADSSIWQIL
;
A
#
# COMPACT_ATOMS: atom_id res chain seq x y z
N MET A 1 4.33 -19.38 11.09
CA MET A 1 4.19 -18.11 10.36
C MET A 1 4.59 -18.27 8.91
N ARG A 2 3.99 -17.53 7.97
CA ARG A 2 4.24 -17.70 6.54
C ARG A 2 5.71 -17.45 6.19
N ASN A 3 6.24 -18.24 5.29
CA ASN A 3 7.59 -18.01 4.76
C ASN A 3 7.51 -16.95 3.65
N THR A 4 7.79 -15.70 4.00
CA THR A 4 7.72 -14.56 3.08
C THR A 4 8.92 -13.65 3.25
N THR A 5 9.29 -12.94 2.22
CA THR A 5 10.29 -11.85 2.29
C THR A 5 9.57 -10.51 2.18
N TRP A 6 9.94 -9.54 3.03
CA TRP A 6 9.37 -8.20 3.00
C TRP A 6 10.37 -7.22 2.42
N LYS A 7 9.97 -6.47 1.41
CA LYS A 7 10.81 -5.45 0.77
C LYS A 7 10.10 -4.11 0.75
N ILE A 8 10.79 -3.08 1.26
CA ILE A 8 10.28 -1.71 1.19
C ILE A 8 10.60 -1.16 -0.19
N LYS A 9 9.62 -0.56 -0.85
CA LYS A 9 9.83 0.16 -2.09
C LYS A 9 10.63 1.43 -1.78
N THR A 10 11.87 1.49 -2.23
CA THR A 10 12.70 2.69 -2.12
C THR A 10 12.26 3.69 -3.19
N SER A 11 11.78 4.86 -2.77
CA SER A 11 11.68 6.00 -3.68
C SER A 11 13.09 6.44 -4.08
N ASN A 12 13.33 6.68 -5.36
CA ASN A 12 14.55 7.34 -5.82
C ASN A 12 14.62 8.72 -5.15
N GLN A 13 15.42 8.83 -4.09
CA GLN A 13 15.50 9.99 -3.18
C GLN A 13 16.06 11.27 -3.82
N ASN A 14 16.46 11.24 -5.10
CA ASN A 14 17.21 12.34 -5.73
C ASN A 14 16.34 13.45 -6.37
N LYS A 15 15.02 13.44 -6.20
CA LYS A 15 14.17 14.58 -6.54
C LYS A 15 13.17 14.84 -5.42
N SER A 16 13.65 15.43 -4.32
CA SER A 16 12.78 16.08 -3.35
C SER A 16 12.18 17.33 -3.99
N ILE A 17 11.18 17.15 -4.82
CA ILE A 17 10.28 18.25 -5.15
C ILE A 17 9.47 18.49 -3.88
N MET A 18 9.80 19.57 -3.18
CA MET A 18 9.02 20.07 -2.06
C MET A 18 7.61 20.41 -2.55
N LEU A 19 6.73 19.42 -2.52
CA LEU A 19 5.28 19.63 -2.64
C LEU A 19 4.71 20.07 -1.28
N ASN A 20 5.42 20.97 -0.60
CA ASN A 20 5.07 21.45 0.74
C ASN A 20 3.69 22.12 0.82
N ASN A 21 3.06 22.40 -0.30
CA ASN A 21 1.76 23.05 -0.41
C ASN A 21 0.71 22.19 -1.11
N PHE A 22 0.89 20.86 -1.18
CA PHE A 22 -0.14 20.00 -1.74
C PHE A 22 -1.08 19.56 -0.59
N PRO A 23 -2.39 19.69 -0.74
CA PRO A 23 -3.35 19.48 0.34
C PRO A 23 -3.69 18.02 0.63
N ILE A 24 -2.75 17.11 0.44
CA ILE A 24 -2.89 15.68 0.63
C ILE A 24 -1.85 15.23 1.66
N ASP A 25 -2.20 14.17 2.38
CA ASP A 25 -1.29 13.54 3.32
C ASP A 25 0.07 13.23 2.67
N GLN A 26 1.15 13.62 3.34
CA GLN A 26 2.52 13.49 2.82
C GLN A 26 2.92 12.03 2.57
N ASP A 27 2.33 11.09 3.30
CA ASP A 27 2.62 9.66 3.11
C ASP A 27 1.95 9.15 1.82
N ILE A 28 0.76 9.67 1.49
CA ILE A 28 0.10 9.40 0.18
C ILE A 28 0.90 9.98 -0.98
N LEU A 29 1.41 11.20 -0.85
CA LEU A 29 2.30 11.79 -1.87
C LEU A 29 3.56 10.94 -2.09
N LYS A 30 4.17 10.42 -1.01
CA LYS A 30 5.33 9.52 -1.14
C LYS A 30 4.98 8.21 -1.85
N ILE A 31 3.79 7.66 -1.61
CA ILE A 31 3.29 6.48 -2.34
C ILE A 31 3.12 6.81 -3.83
N LEU A 32 2.51 7.93 -4.19
CA LEU A 32 2.40 8.37 -5.58
C LEU A 32 3.77 8.54 -6.25
N HIS A 33 4.71 9.16 -5.55
CA HIS A 33 6.08 9.32 -6.04
C HIS A 33 6.78 7.97 -6.27
N SER A 34 6.60 7.00 -5.38
CA SER A 34 7.15 5.66 -5.54
C SER A 34 6.57 4.92 -6.76
N ARG A 35 5.38 5.34 -7.21
CA ARG A 35 4.71 4.86 -8.43
C ARG A 35 5.08 5.66 -9.68
N GLY A 36 6.02 6.59 -9.59
CA GLY A 36 6.45 7.44 -10.70
C GLY A 36 5.55 8.64 -11.00
N ILE A 37 4.55 8.91 -10.16
CA ILE A 37 3.63 10.05 -10.29
C ILE A 37 4.22 11.22 -9.49
N VAL A 38 4.99 12.08 -10.17
CA VAL A 38 5.83 13.09 -9.49
C VAL A 38 5.45 14.53 -9.79
N SER A 39 4.88 14.82 -10.97
CA SER A 39 4.50 16.18 -11.32
C SER A 39 3.16 16.58 -10.67
N LYS A 40 2.98 17.86 -10.34
CA LYS A 40 1.72 18.37 -9.81
C LYS A 40 0.53 18.03 -10.71
N LYS A 41 0.71 18.17 -12.02
CA LYS A 41 -0.33 17.86 -13.02
C LYS A 41 -0.69 16.37 -13.00
N ASP A 42 0.31 15.48 -12.98
CA ASP A 42 0.06 14.03 -12.96
C ASP A 42 -0.61 13.59 -11.66
N ILE A 43 -0.23 14.18 -10.52
CA ILE A 43 -0.87 13.92 -9.22
C ILE A 43 -2.35 14.31 -9.27
N ILE A 44 -2.67 15.52 -9.75
CA ILE A 44 -4.07 15.98 -9.89
C ILE A 44 -4.84 15.01 -10.80
N ASN A 45 -4.31 14.74 -11.99
CA ASN A 45 -4.96 13.84 -12.95
C ASN A 45 -5.14 12.43 -12.41
N PHE A 46 -4.22 11.98 -11.57
CA PHE A 46 -4.33 10.65 -10.95
C PHE A 46 -5.40 10.61 -9.86
N LEU A 47 -5.48 11.64 -9.02
CA LEU A 47 -6.42 11.70 -7.89
C LEU A 47 -7.83 12.04 -8.33
N ASP A 48 -7.96 12.89 -9.34
CA ASP A 48 -9.23 13.28 -9.95
C ASP A 48 -9.17 13.11 -11.48
N PRO A 49 -9.25 11.85 -11.96
CA PRO A 49 -9.22 11.55 -13.39
C PRO A 49 -10.51 12.03 -14.07
N SER A 50 -10.40 13.12 -14.87
CA SER A 50 -11.51 13.66 -15.66
C SER A 50 -11.62 12.97 -17.02
N LEU A 51 -12.84 12.82 -17.53
CA LEU A 51 -13.12 12.37 -18.90
C LEU A 51 -12.49 13.31 -19.96
N ASP A 52 -12.30 14.59 -19.64
CA ASP A 52 -11.63 15.56 -20.51
C ASP A 52 -10.13 15.29 -20.68
N ASN A 53 -9.54 14.47 -19.80
CA ASN A 53 -8.13 14.08 -19.86
C ASN A 53 -7.89 12.85 -20.76
N ILE A 54 -8.93 12.28 -21.37
CA ILE A 54 -8.79 11.24 -22.39
C ILE A 54 -8.08 11.87 -23.60
N GLN A 55 -6.99 11.26 -24.04
CA GLN A 55 -6.29 11.72 -25.23
C GLN A 55 -7.21 11.60 -26.45
N PRO A 56 -7.13 12.54 -27.39
CA PRO A 56 -7.93 12.46 -28.63
C PRO A 56 -7.74 11.13 -29.33
N SER A 57 -8.86 10.47 -29.64
CA SER A 57 -8.85 9.14 -30.29
C SER A 57 -8.21 9.19 -31.68
N SER A 58 -8.27 10.37 -32.35
CA SER A 58 -7.61 10.65 -33.62
C SER A 58 -6.09 10.50 -33.63
N LEU A 59 -5.46 10.42 -32.45
CA LEU A 59 -4.02 10.17 -32.32
C LEU A 59 -3.63 8.70 -32.53
N LEU A 60 -4.60 7.79 -32.52
CA LEU A 60 -4.39 6.40 -32.89
C LEU A 60 -4.31 6.27 -34.45
N SER A 61 -3.28 5.61 -34.92
CA SER A 61 -3.07 5.36 -36.36
C SER A 61 -4.26 4.63 -36.95
N ASP A 62 -4.56 4.94 -38.21
CA ASP A 62 -5.71 4.44 -38.96
C ASP A 62 -7.11 4.77 -38.38
N MET A 63 -7.22 5.51 -37.27
CA MET A 63 -8.51 5.87 -36.67
C MET A 63 -9.43 6.56 -37.69
N LYS A 64 -8.94 7.62 -38.34
CA LYS A 64 -9.71 8.35 -39.33
C LYS A 64 -10.18 7.46 -40.49
N LYS A 65 -9.28 6.64 -41.00
CA LYS A 65 -9.56 5.70 -42.11
C LYS A 65 -10.64 4.67 -41.74
N SER A 66 -10.59 4.16 -40.53
CA SER A 66 -11.57 3.23 -39.97
C SER A 66 -12.95 3.88 -39.82
N VAL A 67 -12.99 5.07 -39.22
CA VAL A 67 -14.22 5.82 -38.96
C VAL A 67 -14.89 6.21 -40.30
N ASP A 68 -14.13 6.72 -41.27
CA ASP A 68 -14.67 7.13 -42.58
C ASP A 68 -15.33 5.93 -43.30
N LEU A 69 -14.71 4.73 -43.27
CA LEU A 69 -15.30 3.52 -43.87
C LEU A 69 -16.55 3.06 -43.11
N ILE A 70 -16.55 3.07 -41.80
CA ILE A 70 -17.71 2.67 -40.99
C ILE A 70 -18.89 3.60 -41.27
N ILE A 71 -18.66 4.92 -41.32
CA ILE A 71 -19.71 5.90 -41.66
C ILE A 71 -20.24 5.66 -43.10
N GLU A 72 -19.35 5.38 -44.06
CA GLU A 72 -19.74 5.02 -45.43
C GLU A 72 -20.63 3.77 -45.46
N CYS A 73 -20.25 2.73 -44.71
CA CYS A 73 -21.02 1.49 -44.59
C CYS A 73 -22.41 1.73 -43.99
N ILE A 74 -22.50 2.53 -42.91
CA ILE A 74 -23.79 2.90 -42.29
C ILE A 74 -24.68 3.65 -43.29
N ASN A 75 -24.15 4.68 -43.95
CA ASN A 75 -24.90 5.51 -44.87
C ASN A 75 -25.40 4.74 -46.13
N ASN A 76 -24.66 3.70 -46.53
CA ASN A 76 -24.97 2.87 -47.70
C ASN A 76 -25.73 1.59 -47.35
N GLY A 77 -26.18 1.41 -46.10
CA GLY A 77 -26.90 0.22 -45.67
C GLY A 77 -26.11 -1.09 -45.82
N LYS A 78 -24.80 -1.04 -45.60
CA LYS A 78 -23.91 -2.22 -45.70
C LYS A 78 -24.04 -3.11 -44.49
N ASN A 79 -23.82 -4.43 -44.70
CA ASN A 79 -23.87 -5.44 -43.64
C ASN A 79 -22.55 -5.48 -42.88
N ILE A 80 -22.54 -4.93 -41.65
CA ILE A 80 -21.38 -4.86 -40.76
C ILE A 80 -21.40 -6.05 -39.79
N TRP A 81 -20.29 -6.75 -39.72
CA TRP A 81 -20.06 -7.81 -38.75
C TRP A 81 -18.99 -7.41 -37.74
N ILE A 82 -19.19 -7.78 -36.44
CA ILE A 82 -18.22 -7.61 -35.38
C ILE A 82 -17.69 -8.99 -34.99
N TYR A 83 -16.39 -9.20 -34.97
CA TYR A 83 -15.74 -10.42 -34.51
C TYR A 83 -14.99 -10.15 -33.20
N GLY A 84 -15.49 -10.70 -32.12
CA GLY A 84 -14.85 -10.53 -30.79
C GLY A 84 -14.20 -11.80 -30.26
N ASP A 85 -13.43 -11.68 -29.17
CA ASP A 85 -12.98 -12.82 -28.42
C ASP A 85 -14.04 -13.32 -27.41
N TYR A 86 -13.86 -14.54 -26.89
CA TYR A 86 -14.79 -15.22 -25.98
C TYR A 86 -14.64 -14.84 -24.50
N ASP A 87 -13.67 -14.03 -24.13
CA ASP A 87 -13.49 -13.55 -22.75
C ASP A 87 -14.25 -12.24 -22.48
N VAL A 88 -14.15 -11.72 -21.25
CA VAL A 88 -14.92 -10.54 -20.84
C VAL A 88 -14.53 -9.30 -21.63
N ASP A 89 -13.26 -9.14 -22.00
CA ASP A 89 -12.80 -7.99 -22.78
C ASP A 89 -13.38 -8.04 -24.19
N GLY A 90 -13.25 -9.17 -24.89
CA GLY A 90 -13.83 -9.37 -26.21
C GLY A 90 -15.36 -9.27 -26.23
N ILE A 91 -16.04 -9.84 -25.22
CA ILE A 91 -17.49 -9.78 -25.07
C ILE A 91 -17.97 -8.34 -24.85
N THR A 92 -17.36 -7.59 -23.95
CA THR A 92 -17.74 -6.19 -23.67
C THR A 92 -17.41 -5.29 -24.84
N SER A 93 -16.27 -5.49 -25.50
CA SER A 93 -15.88 -4.82 -26.75
C SER A 93 -16.92 -5.00 -27.85
N THR A 94 -17.34 -6.26 -28.08
CA THR A 94 -18.39 -6.60 -29.07
C THR A 94 -19.70 -5.92 -28.71
N SER A 95 -20.09 -5.97 -27.42
CA SER A 95 -21.38 -5.43 -26.96
C SER A 95 -21.45 -3.92 -27.11
N ILE A 96 -20.42 -3.17 -26.70
CA ILE A 96 -20.43 -1.70 -26.82
C ILE A 96 -20.37 -1.26 -28.26
N LEU A 97 -19.58 -1.92 -29.11
CA LEU A 97 -19.50 -1.56 -30.53
C LEU A 97 -20.82 -1.88 -31.26
N TYR A 98 -21.45 -3.02 -30.96
CA TYR A 98 -22.77 -3.38 -31.49
C TYR A 98 -23.83 -2.35 -31.11
N LEU A 99 -23.92 -2.01 -29.83
CA LEU A 99 -24.88 -1.01 -29.32
C LEU A 99 -24.62 0.38 -29.92
N ALA A 100 -23.37 0.78 -30.02
CA ALA A 100 -22.99 2.08 -30.57
C ALA A 100 -23.30 2.16 -32.08
N LEU A 101 -22.97 1.14 -32.88
CA LEU A 101 -23.28 1.12 -34.32
C LEU A 101 -24.80 1.08 -34.56
N LYS A 102 -25.57 0.33 -33.75
CA LYS A 102 -27.04 0.33 -33.80
C LYS A 102 -27.60 1.73 -33.50
N ASP A 103 -27.10 2.42 -32.47
CA ASP A 103 -27.51 3.78 -32.10
C ASP A 103 -27.11 4.83 -33.15
N LEU A 104 -26.03 4.59 -33.89
CA LEU A 104 -25.57 5.42 -34.99
C LEU A 104 -26.27 5.10 -36.32
N GLY A 105 -27.24 4.16 -36.36
CA GLY A 105 -28.11 3.88 -37.51
C GLY A 105 -27.64 2.76 -38.41
N ALA A 106 -26.76 1.86 -37.95
CA ALA A 106 -26.46 0.64 -38.75
C ALA A 106 -27.66 -0.31 -38.74
N GLU A 107 -28.29 -0.51 -39.93
CA GLU A 107 -29.47 -1.36 -40.08
C GLU A 107 -29.13 -2.87 -40.12
N PHE A 108 -28.04 -3.22 -40.80
CA PHE A 108 -27.61 -4.61 -40.96
C PHE A 108 -26.34 -4.82 -40.13
N LEU A 109 -26.54 -5.34 -38.90
CA LEU A 109 -25.49 -5.48 -37.91
C LEU A 109 -25.54 -6.87 -37.30
N ASN A 110 -24.40 -7.54 -37.27
CA ASN A 110 -24.25 -8.89 -36.72
C ASN A 110 -22.95 -9.01 -35.94
N TYR A 111 -22.83 -10.09 -35.17
CA TYR A 111 -21.58 -10.40 -34.47
C TYR A 111 -21.26 -11.90 -34.48
N TYR A 112 -20.00 -12.19 -34.34
CA TYR A 112 -19.46 -13.54 -34.16
C TYR A 112 -18.53 -13.60 -32.99
N ILE A 113 -18.76 -14.58 -32.12
CA ILE A 113 -17.83 -14.90 -31.00
C ILE A 113 -17.44 -16.36 -31.21
N PRO A 114 -16.14 -16.69 -31.33
CA PRO A 114 -15.70 -18.05 -31.45
C PRO A 114 -15.95 -18.84 -30.17
N ILE A 115 -16.20 -20.12 -30.29
CA ILE A 115 -16.15 -21.01 -29.15
C ILE A 115 -14.66 -21.35 -28.83
N ARG A 116 -14.39 -21.68 -27.58
CA ARG A 116 -13.00 -21.93 -27.12
C ARG A 116 -12.28 -23.05 -27.90
N ASP A 117 -13.02 -24.05 -28.42
CA ASP A 117 -12.48 -25.13 -29.22
C ASP A 117 -12.03 -24.69 -30.62
N GLU A 118 -12.54 -23.57 -31.11
CA GLU A 118 -12.07 -22.96 -32.36
C GLU A 118 -10.68 -22.32 -32.22
N GLY A 119 -10.23 -22.10 -31.01
CA GLY A 119 -8.97 -21.42 -30.66
C GLY A 119 -9.13 -19.92 -30.52
N TYR A 120 -8.02 -19.25 -30.28
CA TYR A 120 -7.96 -17.79 -30.14
C TYR A 120 -7.72 -17.12 -31.49
N GLY A 121 -8.40 -15.98 -31.70
CA GLY A 121 -8.24 -15.13 -32.87
C GLY A 121 -9.14 -15.53 -34.04
N LEU A 122 -8.87 -14.96 -35.19
CA LEU A 122 -9.62 -15.24 -36.43
C LEU A 122 -9.36 -16.67 -36.92
N ASN A 123 -10.38 -17.26 -37.55
CA ASN A 123 -10.24 -18.53 -38.28
C ASN A 123 -10.97 -18.49 -39.62
N ASN A 124 -10.42 -19.19 -40.60
CA ASN A 124 -10.92 -19.18 -41.99
C ASN A 124 -12.35 -19.72 -42.11
N THR A 125 -12.77 -20.66 -41.27
CA THR A 125 -14.13 -21.21 -41.29
C THR A 125 -15.14 -20.15 -40.86
N ALA A 126 -14.86 -19.42 -39.79
CA ALA A 126 -15.69 -18.31 -39.34
C ALA A 126 -15.76 -17.18 -40.38
N LEU A 127 -14.61 -16.77 -40.98
CA LEU A 127 -14.56 -15.76 -42.04
C LEU A 127 -15.39 -16.14 -43.24
N LYS A 128 -15.33 -17.40 -43.67
CA LYS A 128 -16.15 -17.91 -44.77
C LYS A 128 -17.64 -17.87 -44.43
N THR A 129 -18.00 -18.26 -43.20
CA THR A 129 -19.39 -18.22 -42.72
C THR A 129 -19.92 -16.78 -42.69
N ILE A 130 -19.14 -15.86 -42.19
CA ILE A 130 -19.47 -14.42 -42.11
C ILE A 130 -19.68 -13.86 -43.53
N LYS A 131 -18.76 -14.12 -44.44
CA LYS A 131 -18.89 -13.67 -45.86
C LYS A 131 -20.10 -14.27 -46.58
N ASN A 132 -20.37 -15.57 -46.37
CA ASN A 132 -21.53 -16.23 -46.94
C ASN A 132 -22.87 -15.69 -46.40
N SER A 133 -22.85 -15.12 -45.20
CA SER A 133 -23.97 -14.41 -44.58
C SER A 133 -24.14 -12.98 -45.09
N GLY A 134 -23.38 -12.59 -46.13
CA GLY A 134 -23.51 -11.31 -46.79
C GLY A 134 -22.74 -10.16 -46.15
N ALA A 135 -21.71 -10.43 -45.36
CA ALA A 135 -20.90 -9.38 -44.76
C ALA A 135 -20.16 -8.53 -45.80
N ASP A 136 -20.29 -7.22 -45.71
CA ASP A 136 -19.54 -6.24 -46.49
C ASP A 136 -18.28 -5.77 -45.73
N LEU A 137 -18.40 -5.56 -44.42
CA LEU A 137 -17.33 -5.12 -43.53
C LEU A 137 -17.25 -6.01 -42.29
N LEU A 138 -16.04 -6.38 -41.89
CA LEU A 138 -15.75 -7.05 -40.65
C LEU A 138 -14.92 -6.11 -39.72
N ILE A 139 -15.35 -5.91 -38.49
CA ILE A 139 -14.60 -5.19 -37.49
C ILE A 139 -14.20 -6.20 -36.40
N THR A 140 -12.90 -6.42 -36.21
CA THR A 140 -12.46 -7.25 -35.10
C THR A 140 -12.30 -6.41 -33.83
N VAL A 141 -12.62 -6.97 -32.68
CA VAL A 141 -12.40 -6.36 -31.38
C VAL A 141 -11.65 -7.34 -30.49
N ASP A 142 -10.61 -6.84 -29.80
CA ASP A 142 -9.80 -7.61 -28.87
C ASP A 142 -9.08 -8.82 -29.53
N CYS A 143 -8.90 -8.80 -30.83
CA CYS A 143 -8.16 -9.82 -31.57
C CYS A 143 -7.80 -9.33 -32.99
N GLY A 144 -6.92 -10.08 -33.62
CA GLY A 144 -6.65 -9.90 -35.09
C GLY A 144 -5.24 -9.44 -35.43
N ILE A 145 -4.49 -8.80 -34.51
CA ILE A 145 -3.15 -8.26 -34.81
C ILE A 145 -2.13 -9.34 -35.22
N THR A 146 -2.35 -10.58 -34.80
CA THR A 146 -1.49 -11.72 -35.13
C THR A 146 -2.03 -12.60 -36.26
N SER A 147 -3.22 -12.29 -36.81
CA SER A 147 -3.96 -13.13 -37.77
C SER A 147 -3.58 -12.85 -39.22
N PHE A 148 -2.30 -12.99 -39.57
CA PHE A 148 -1.79 -12.67 -40.91
C PHE A 148 -2.43 -13.48 -42.02
N LYS A 149 -2.52 -14.79 -41.84
CA LYS A 149 -3.07 -15.72 -42.86
C LYS A 149 -4.56 -15.54 -43.03
N GLU A 150 -5.27 -15.33 -41.95
CA GLU A 150 -6.69 -15.15 -41.88
C GLU A 150 -7.11 -13.81 -42.54
N ILE A 151 -6.32 -12.75 -42.39
CA ILE A 151 -6.56 -11.47 -43.05
C ILE A 151 -6.29 -11.55 -44.54
N GLU A 152 -5.24 -12.23 -45.00
CA GLU A 152 -5.04 -12.47 -46.43
C GLU A 152 -6.16 -13.33 -47.02
N PHE A 153 -6.67 -14.30 -46.26
CA PHE A 153 -7.83 -15.09 -46.65
C PHE A 153 -9.09 -14.22 -46.76
N ALA A 154 -9.39 -13.38 -45.77
CA ALA A 154 -10.53 -12.45 -45.79
C ALA A 154 -10.49 -11.56 -47.05
N LYS A 155 -9.31 -10.99 -47.35
CA LYS A 155 -9.09 -10.19 -48.56
C LYS A 155 -9.32 -10.99 -49.82
N SER A 156 -8.90 -12.25 -49.92
CA SER A 156 -9.08 -13.14 -51.06
C SER A 156 -10.54 -13.44 -51.36
N ILE A 157 -11.42 -13.39 -50.34
CA ILE A 157 -12.87 -13.59 -50.49
C ILE A 157 -13.67 -12.25 -50.57
N GLY A 158 -12.96 -11.14 -50.69
CA GLY A 158 -13.57 -9.80 -50.83
C GLY A 158 -14.27 -9.31 -49.58
N LEU A 159 -13.67 -9.52 -48.40
CA LEU A 159 -14.15 -9.03 -47.12
C LEU A 159 -13.17 -8.00 -46.58
N ASP A 160 -13.58 -6.76 -46.49
CA ASP A 160 -12.78 -5.71 -45.83
C ASP A 160 -12.77 -5.91 -44.32
N VAL A 161 -11.58 -5.75 -43.70
CA VAL A 161 -11.40 -5.97 -42.27
C VAL A 161 -10.79 -4.73 -41.63
N ILE A 162 -11.43 -4.22 -40.57
CA ILE A 162 -10.88 -3.26 -39.63
C ILE A 162 -10.45 -4.05 -38.38
N ILE A 163 -9.20 -3.95 -37.99
CA ILE A 163 -8.70 -4.56 -36.77
C ILE A 163 -8.72 -3.52 -35.67
N THR A 164 -9.40 -3.82 -34.53
CA THR A 164 -9.18 -3.12 -33.25
C THR A 164 -8.66 -4.13 -32.21
N ASP A 165 -7.45 -3.91 -31.77
CA ASP A 165 -6.76 -4.87 -30.92
C ASP A 165 -5.76 -4.16 -30.00
N HIS A 166 -5.36 -4.78 -28.88
CA HIS A 166 -4.41 -4.26 -27.93
C HIS A 166 -3.23 -5.23 -27.68
N HIS A 167 -3.25 -6.39 -28.28
CA HIS A 167 -2.21 -7.40 -28.12
C HIS A 167 -0.88 -6.98 -28.74
N ASP A 168 0.20 -7.64 -28.33
CA ASP A 168 1.56 -7.31 -28.76
C ASP A 168 1.78 -7.58 -30.26
N ILE A 169 2.45 -6.65 -30.91
CA ILE A 169 2.82 -6.76 -32.33
C ILE A 169 4.09 -7.60 -32.42
N GLN A 170 4.01 -8.71 -33.15
CA GLN A 170 5.14 -9.62 -33.30
C GLN A 170 6.06 -9.16 -34.43
N SER A 171 7.37 -9.03 -34.12
CA SER A 171 8.44 -8.75 -35.10
C SER A 171 8.21 -7.49 -35.96
N ASP A 172 7.59 -6.44 -35.38
CA ASP A 172 7.24 -5.17 -36.05
C ASP A 172 6.42 -5.32 -37.35
N LYS A 173 5.76 -6.47 -37.55
CA LYS A 173 4.87 -6.73 -38.66
C LYS A 173 3.40 -6.66 -38.26
N ILE A 174 2.59 -6.10 -39.11
CA ILE A 174 1.15 -6.03 -38.93
C ILE A 174 0.44 -6.71 -40.13
N PRO A 175 -0.75 -7.31 -39.92
CA PRO A 175 -1.55 -7.90 -41.02
C PRO A 175 -1.91 -6.86 -42.07
N ASN A 176 -2.15 -7.33 -43.30
CA ASN A 176 -2.55 -6.46 -44.42
C ASN A 176 -4.08 -6.22 -44.44
N ALA A 177 -4.61 -5.74 -43.31
CA ALA A 177 -6.02 -5.37 -43.17
C ALA A 177 -6.30 -4.02 -43.83
N TYR A 178 -7.61 -3.68 -44.02
CA TYR A 178 -7.98 -2.36 -44.51
C TYR A 178 -7.44 -1.26 -43.59
N SER A 179 -7.63 -1.40 -42.26
CA SER A 179 -7.06 -0.50 -41.28
C SER A 179 -6.83 -1.23 -39.94
N ILE A 180 -5.93 -0.71 -39.13
CA ILE A 180 -5.53 -1.34 -37.86
C ILE A 180 -5.41 -0.27 -36.78
N ILE A 181 -6.29 -0.37 -35.76
CA ILE A 181 -6.22 0.44 -34.55
C ILE A 181 -5.65 -0.40 -33.44
N ASN A 182 -4.39 -0.15 -33.09
CA ASN A 182 -3.74 -0.81 -31.98
C ASN A 182 -2.80 0.19 -31.26
N PRO A 183 -2.95 0.41 -29.93
CA PRO A 183 -2.18 1.41 -29.19
C PRO A 183 -0.68 1.11 -29.11
N LYS A 184 -0.26 -0.11 -29.43
CA LYS A 184 1.16 -0.55 -29.44
C LYS A 184 1.88 -0.33 -30.77
N ARG A 185 1.22 0.22 -31.77
CA ARG A 185 1.87 0.59 -33.04
C ARG A 185 2.86 1.73 -32.80
N THR A 186 4.04 1.62 -33.42
CA THR A 186 5.14 2.60 -33.29
C THR A 186 4.88 3.93 -34.00
N ASP A 187 3.94 3.94 -34.94
CA ASP A 187 3.52 5.13 -35.67
C ASP A 187 2.33 5.89 -35.06
N ASN A 188 1.90 5.50 -33.86
CA ASN A 188 0.89 6.24 -33.11
C ASN A 188 1.43 7.56 -32.55
N ALA A 189 0.63 8.62 -32.61
CA ALA A 189 0.78 9.82 -31.81
C ALA A 189 0.14 9.68 -30.42
N PHE A 190 -0.70 8.67 -30.21
CA PHE A 190 -1.29 8.29 -28.94
C PHE A 190 -0.22 7.69 -28.02
N THR A 191 -0.07 8.25 -26.82
CA THR A 191 1.08 7.95 -25.96
C THR A 191 0.86 6.84 -24.94
N PHE A 192 -0.37 6.36 -24.76
CA PHE A 192 -0.70 5.30 -23.82
C PHE A 192 -0.96 3.98 -24.55
N ASN A 193 -0.04 3.05 -24.43
CA ASN A 193 -0.05 1.79 -25.18
C ASN A 193 -0.69 0.60 -24.45
N ALA A 194 -1.25 0.80 -23.25
CA ALA A 194 -1.75 -0.28 -22.40
C ALA A 194 -3.28 -0.26 -22.25
N LEU A 195 -4.02 0.20 -23.25
CA LEU A 195 -5.47 0.07 -23.29
C LEU A 195 -5.86 -1.42 -23.31
N ALA A 196 -6.99 -1.79 -22.70
CA ALA A 196 -7.67 -3.05 -22.95
C ALA A 196 -8.35 -3.06 -24.32
N GLY A 197 -8.75 -4.21 -24.85
CA GLY A 197 -9.47 -4.32 -26.12
C GLY A 197 -10.74 -3.48 -26.13
N VAL A 198 -11.52 -3.52 -25.05
CA VAL A 198 -12.71 -2.67 -24.87
C VAL A 198 -12.36 -1.18 -24.85
N GLY A 199 -11.21 -0.82 -24.30
CA GLY A 199 -10.71 0.56 -24.34
C GLY A 199 -10.41 1.01 -25.76
N VAL A 200 -9.82 0.15 -26.60
CA VAL A 200 -9.56 0.44 -28.02
C VAL A 200 -10.88 0.57 -28.79
N ALA A 201 -11.83 -0.36 -28.59
CA ALA A 201 -13.16 -0.27 -29.19
C ALA A 201 -13.89 1.01 -28.74
N PHE A 202 -13.75 1.40 -27.47
CA PHE A 202 -14.36 2.64 -26.99
C PHE A 202 -13.72 3.90 -27.59
N MET A 203 -12.40 3.93 -27.82
CA MET A 203 -11.75 5.04 -28.54
C MET A 203 -12.28 5.16 -29.98
N LEU A 204 -12.58 4.05 -30.66
CA LEU A 204 -13.25 4.08 -31.97
C LEU A 204 -14.66 4.66 -31.84
N ILE A 205 -15.44 4.22 -30.85
CA ILE A 205 -16.80 4.72 -30.61
C ILE A 205 -16.77 6.23 -30.32
N LEU A 206 -15.85 6.71 -29.47
CA LEU A 206 -15.70 8.14 -29.20
C LEU A 206 -15.50 8.95 -30.49
N ASN A 207 -14.66 8.48 -31.40
CA ASN A 207 -14.43 9.19 -32.67
C ASN A 207 -15.64 9.14 -33.60
N LEU A 208 -16.38 8.03 -33.63
CA LEU A 208 -17.65 7.93 -34.39
C LEU A 208 -18.69 8.93 -33.85
N TYR A 209 -18.80 9.02 -32.52
CA TYR A 209 -19.74 9.95 -31.88
C TYR A 209 -19.33 11.41 -32.07
N GLU A 210 -18.02 11.74 -31.99
CA GLU A 210 -17.53 13.09 -32.32
C GLU A 210 -17.91 13.53 -33.76
N LYS A 211 -18.04 12.57 -34.70
CA LYS A 211 -18.39 12.83 -36.08
C LYS A 211 -19.89 12.92 -36.33
N LEU A 212 -20.69 12.04 -35.68
CA LEU A 212 -22.10 11.86 -35.99
C LEU A 212 -23.06 12.43 -34.93
N LYS A 213 -22.56 12.58 -33.68
CA LYS A 213 -23.30 13.07 -32.52
C LYS A 213 -22.38 13.92 -31.64
N THR A 214 -22.39 13.71 -30.32
CA THR A 214 -21.44 14.26 -29.35
C THR A 214 -20.69 13.14 -28.63
N LYS A 215 -19.42 13.36 -28.29
CA LYS A 215 -18.61 12.34 -27.56
C LYS A 215 -19.22 11.98 -26.21
N GLU A 216 -19.90 12.93 -25.55
CA GLU A 216 -20.54 12.76 -24.26
C GLU A 216 -21.62 11.68 -24.27
N GLU A 217 -22.32 11.55 -25.39
CA GLU A 217 -23.35 10.50 -25.57
C GLU A 217 -22.74 9.10 -25.58
N ALA A 218 -21.48 8.93 -25.99
CA ALA A 218 -20.77 7.65 -25.89
C ALA A 218 -20.45 7.23 -24.47
N TYR A 219 -20.46 8.16 -23.49
CA TYR A 219 -20.17 7.82 -22.09
C TYR A 219 -21.23 6.91 -21.45
N VAL A 220 -22.34 6.65 -22.14
CA VAL A 220 -23.33 5.65 -21.74
C VAL A 220 -22.71 4.25 -21.62
N TYR A 221 -21.67 3.91 -22.37
CA TYR A 221 -21.02 2.61 -22.42
C TYR A 221 -19.90 2.42 -21.38
N LEU A 222 -19.59 3.45 -20.57
CA LEU A 222 -18.46 3.38 -19.63
C LEU A 222 -18.57 2.26 -18.60
N ASP A 223 -19.76 1.84 -18.21
CA ASP A 223 -19.99 0.70 -17.33
C ASP A 223 -19.42 -0.60 -17.90
N LEU A 224 -19.72 -0.91 -19.17
CA LEU A 224 -19.18 -2.08 -19.87
C LEU A 224 -17.68 -1.92 -20.16
N VAL A 225 -17.24 -0.69 -20.49
CA VAL A 225 -15.81 -0.39 -20.69
C VAL A 225 -15.01 -0.67 -19.40
N ALA A 226 -15.53 -0.29 -18.23
CA ALA A 226 -14.88 -0.59 -16.96
C ALA A 226 -14.83 -2.09 -16.68
N ILE A 227 -15.90 -2.82 -16.99
CA ILE A 227 -15.95 -4.27 -16.77
C ILE A 227 -14.86 -4.97 -17.60
N GLY A 228 -14.76 -4.70 -18.91
CA GLY A 228 -13.73 -5.31 -19.75
C GLY A 228 -12.32 -4.89 -19.32
N THR A 229 -12.08 -3.58 -19.11
CA THR A 229 -10.79 -3.04 -18.67
C THR A 229 -10.28 -3.67 -17.37
N ILE A 230 -11.18 -3.89 -16.40
CA ILE A 230 -10.81 -4.49 -15.10
C ILE A 230 -10.59 -5.99 -15.25
N ALA A 231 -11.42 -6.66 -16.07
CA ALA A 231 -11.37 -8.11 -16.27
C ALA A 231 -10.13 -8.57 -17.05
N ASP A 232 -9.64 -7.76 -17.98
CA ASP A 232 -8.41 -8.01 -18.74
C ASP A 232 -7.12 -7.77 -17.95
N ILE A 233 -7.24 -7.22 -16.73
CA ILE A 233 -6.09 -7.00 -15.83
C ILE A 233 -5.03 -6.06 -16.44
N VAL A 234 -5.43 -5.08 -17.24
CA VAL A 234 -4.53 -4.01 -17.72
C VAL A 234 -4.21 -3.00 -16.62
N PRO A 235 -3.10 -2.24 -16.73
CA PRO A 235 -2.72 -1.25 -15.72
C PRO A 235 -3.78 -0.16 -15.56
N LEU A 236 -4.32 0.01 -14.33
CA LEU A 236 -5.31 1.05 -14.01
C LEU A 236 -4.64 2.41 -13.81
N VAL A 237 -4.03 2.90 -14.87
CA VAL A 237 -3.37 4.22 -14.97
C VAL A 237 -3.86 4.94 -16.22
N LYS A 238 -3.69 6.25 -16.30
CA LYS A 238 -4.09 7.09 -17.43
C LYS A 238 -5.53 6.79 -17.90
N GLU A 239 -5.75 6.52 -19.19
CA GLU A 239 -7.09 6.27 -19.78
C GLU A 239 -7.81 5.09 -19.12
N ASN A 240 -7.12 3.98 -18.87
CA ASN A 240 -7.72 2.83 -18.19
C ASN A 240 -8.24 3.21 -16.79
N ARG A 241 -7.53 4.10 -16.08
CA ARG A 241 -7.97 4.60 -14.78
C ARG A 241 -9.20 5.49 -14.91
N ILE A 242 -9.24 6.36 -15.93
CA ILE A 242 -10.40 7.21 -16.23
C ILE A 242 -11.62 6.32 -16.50
N PHE A 243 -11.47 5.34 -17.39
CA PHE A 243 -12.55 4.41 -17.76
C PHE A 243 -13.02 3.60 -16.55
N ALA A 244 -12.10 3.04 -15.78
CA ALA A 244 -12.45 2.25 -14.60
C ALA A 244 -13.15 3.10 -13.52
N LYS A 245 -12.70 4.33 -13.23
CA LYS A 245 -13.32 5.19 -12.22
C LYS A 245 -14.76 5.54 -12.62
N HIS A 246 -14.93 6.15 -13.79
CA HIS A 246 -16.25 6.61 -14.21
C HIS A 246 -17.21 5.46 -14.55
N GLY A 247 -16.68 4.35 -15.06
CA GLY A 247 -17.50 3.18 -15.33
C GLY A 247 -17.96 2.47 -14.05
N LEU A 248 -17.12 2.37 -13.01
CA LEU A 248 -17.54 1.85 -11.70
C LEU A 248 -18.62 2.72 -11.06
N GLU A 249 -18.55 4.04 -11.19
CA GLU A 249 -19.59 4.95 -10.74
C GLU A 249 -20.88 4.74 -11.54
N LYS A 250 -20.77 4.57 -12.88
CA LYS A 250 -21.91 4.35 -13.76
C LYS A 250 -22.62 3.00 -13.55
N LEU A 251 -21.92 1.98 -13.04
CA LEU A 251 -22.55 0.69 -12.67
C LEU A 251 -23.71 0.83 -11.66
N LEU A 252 -23.69 1.88 -10.82
CA LEU A 252 -24.77 2.15 -9.84
C LEU A 252 -26.10 2.47 -10.52
N TYR A 253 -26.05 3.03 -11.72
CA TYR A 253 -27.21 3.48 -12.50
C TYR A 253 -27.07 3.12 -13.97
N SER A 254 -26.55 1.92 -14.24
CA SER A 254 -26.38 1.40 -15.61
C SER A 254 -27.69 1.49 -16.41
N GLU A 255 -27.62 2.03 -17.61
CA GLU A 255 -28.72 2.09 -18.56
C GLU A 255 -28.89 0.77 -19.32
N ASN A 256 -27.87 -0.08 -19.33
CA ASN A 256 -27.94 -1.39 -19.94
C ASN A 256 -28.87 -2.31 -19.14
N LYS A 257 -30.01 -2.66 -19.76
CA LYS A 257 -31.05 -3.47 -19.08
C LYS A 257 -30.55 -4.83 -18.63
N GLY A 258 -29.81 -5.53 -19.49
CA GLY A 258 -29.27 -6.85 -19.18
C GLY A 258 -28.26 -6.81 -18.03
N LEU A 259 -27.34 -5.86 -18.06
CA LEU A 259 -26.35 -5.67 -16.98
C LEU A 259 -27.03 -5.30 -15.67
N ARG A 260 -27.96 -4.34 -15.69
CA ARG A 260 -28.70 -3.91 -14.50
C ARG A 260 -29.48 -5.06 -13.84
N PHE A 261 -30.16 -5.87 -14.68
CA PHE A 261 -30.89 -7.04 -14.18
C PHE A 261 -29.94 -8.06 -13.55
N LEU A 262 -28.83 -8.38 -14.22
CA LEU A 262 -27.82 -9.31 -13.68
C LEU A 262 -27.24 -8.82 -12.35
N ILE A 263 -26.87 -7.53 -12.25
CA ILE A 263 -26.35 -6.93 -11.02
C ILE A 263 -27.34 -7.09 -9.86
N THR A 264 -28.66 -6.85 -10.08
CA THR A 264 -29.66 -7.01 -9.03
C THR A 264 -29.80 -8.45 -8.54
N LYS A 265 -29.42 -9.43 -9.37
CA LYS A 265 -29.41 -10.85 -8.97
C LYS A 265 -28.12 -11.30 -8.31
N LEU A 266 -27.00 -10.65 -8.60
CA LEU A 266 -25.69 -11.00 -8.04
C LEU A 266 -25.45 -10.39 -6.66
N PHE A 267 -26.09 -9.27 -6.34
CA PHE A 267 -25.91 -8.58 -5.07
C PHE A 267 -27.25 -8.54 -4.31
N GLU A 268 -27.27 -9.17 -3.13
CA GLU A 268 -28.47 -9.27 -2.29
C GLU A 268 -28.95 -7.90 -1.77
N THR A 269 -28.00 -6.97 -1.58
CA THR A 269 -28.28 -5.62 -1.11
C THR A 269 -27.80 -4.59 -2.13
N ALA A 270 -28.51 -3.48 -2.21
CA ALA A 270 -28.11 -2.37 -3.07
C ALA A 270 -26.71 -1.88 -2.68
N LYS A 271 -25.83 -1.77 -3.66
CA LYS A 271 -24.47 -1.25 -3.48
C LYS A 271 -24.49 0.27 -3.38
N LEU A 272 -23.66 0.83 -2.51
CA LEU A 272 -23.38 2.25 -2.46
C LEU A 272 -22.20 2.65 -3.37
N GLU A 273 -21.32 1.69 -3.65
CA GLU A 273 -20.12 1.85 -4.49
C GLU A 273 -19.79 0.49 -5.11
N PHE A 274 -19.46 0.47 -6.39
CA PHE A 274 -18.82 -0.69 -7.03
C PHE A 274 -17.31 -0.54 -7.01
N THR A 275 -16.63 -1.65 -6.75
CA THR A 275 -15.18 -1.74 -6.70
C THR A 275 -14.63 -2.64 -7.80
N THR A 276 -13.33 -2.57 -8.06
CA THR A 276 -12.67 -3.52 -8.96
C THR A 276 -12.81 -4.98 -8.50
N TYR A 277 -12.97 -5.21 -7.19
CA TYR A 277 -13.27 -6.53 -6.64
C TYR A 277 -14.65 -7.04 -7.09
N ASP A 278 -15.67 -6.20 -7.05
CA ASP A 278 -17.02 -6.58 -7.49
C ASP A 278 -17.04 -6.95 -8.98
N VAL A 279 -16.28 -6.23 -9.79
CA VAL A 279 -16.12 -6.56 -11.21
C VAL A 279 -15.29 -7.83 -11.40
N GLY A 280 -14.08 -7.89 -10.86
CA GLY A 280 -13.13 -8.97 -11.14
C GLY A 280 -13.51 -10.33 -10.51
N PHE A 281 -14.23 -10.31 -9.36
CA PHE A 281 -14.53 -11.54 -8.60
C PHE A 281 -16.02 -11.91 -8.53
N VAL A 282 -16.94 -11.01 -8.92
CA VAL A 282 -18.37 -11.29 -8.91
C VAL A 282 -18.96 -11.23 -10.33
N ILE A 283 -18.82 -10.10 -11.03
CA ILE A 283 -19.46 -9.89 -12.36
C ILE A 283 -18.68 -10.65 -13.46
N ALA A 284 -17.39 -10.37 -13.64
CA ALA A 284 -16.59 -10.96 -14.71
C ALA A 284 -16.54 -12.50 -14.68
N PRO A 285 -16.49 -13.18 -13.51
CA PRO A 285 -16.58 -14.63 -13.45
C PRO A 285 -17.88 -15.20 -14.02
N VAL A 286 -19.01 -14.49 -13.93
CA VAL A 286 -20.30 -14.92 -14.53
C VAL A 286 -20.23 -14.84 -16.06
N PHE A 287 -19.68 -13.78 -16.60
CA PHE A 287 -19.45 -13.65 -18.05
C PHE A 287 -18.49 -14.73 -18.57
N ASN A 288 -17.35 -14.89 -17.90
CA ASN A 288 -16.35 -15.89 -18.28
C ASN A 288 -16.85 -17.34 -18.17
N ALA A 289 -17.82 -17.64 -17.28
CA ALA A 289 -18.36 -18.99 -17.13
C ALA A 289 -19.05 -19.48 -18.42
N ALA A 290 -19.73 -18.60 -19.16
CA ALA A 290 -20.32 -18.92 -20.45
C ALA A 290 -19.27 -19.36 -21.48
N GLY A 291 -18.20 -18.57 -21.64
CA GLY A 291 -17.09 -18.90 -22.55
C GLY A 291 -16.25 -20.12 -22.14
N ARG A 292 -16.31 -20.54 -20.86
CA ARG A 292 -15.58 -21.70 -20.36
C ARG A 292 -16.35 -23.01 -20.52
N LEU A 293 -17.68 -22.97 -20.40
CA LEU A 293 -18.51 -24.16 -20.36
C LEU A 293 -19.33 -24.37 -21.63
N LYS A 294 -19.60 -23.31 -22.45
CA LYS A 294 -20.40 -23.46 -23.67
C LYS A 294 -20.23 -22.35 -24.71
N ASP A 295 -20.92 -21.23 -24.54
CA ASP A 295 -21.06 -20.20 -25.57
C ASP A 295 -21.09 -18.79 -24.98
N ALA A 296 -20.07 -18.02 -25.28
CA ALA A 296 -19.94 -16.63 -24.86
C ALA A 296 -20.95 -15.69 -25.52
N LYS A 297 -21.55 -16.06 -26.67
CA LYS A 297 -22.58 -15.29 -27.36
C LYS A 297 -23.77 -14.94 -26.47
N MET A 298 -24.04 -15.80 -25.44
CA MET A 298 -25.13 -15.55 -24.50
C MET A 298 -24.96 -14.24 -23.76
N VAL A 299 -23.71 -13.88 -23.40
CA VAL A 299 -23.42 -12.64 -22.67
C VAL A 299 -23.61 -11.44 -23.59
N VAL A 300 -23.11 -11.48 -24.82
CA VAL A 300 -23.38 -10.41 -25.80
C VAL A 300 -24.89 -10.24 -26.00
N LYS A 301 -25.62 -11.35 -26.10
CA LYS A 301 -27.09 -11.32 -26.25
C LYS A 301 -27.78 -10.70 -25.04
N LEU A 302 -27.33 -11.03 -23.80
CA LEU A 302 -27.82 -10.39 -22.58
C LEU A 302 -27.61 -8.87 -22.61
N LEU A 303 -26.40 -8.42 -22.99
CA LEU A 303 -26.01 -7.01 -22.97
C LEU A 303 -26.63 -6.18 -24.13
N THR A 304 -27.13 -6.83 -25.18
CA THR A 304 -27.70 -6.16 -26.36
C THR A 304 -29.21 -6.34 -26.49
N SER A 305 -29.85 -7.16 -25.67
CA SER A 305 -31.29 -7.41 -25.66
C SER A 305 -32.09 -6.31 -24.99
N ASP A 306 -33.22 -5.96 -25.57
CA ASP A 306 -34.23 -5.08 -25.00
C ASP A 306 -35.43 -5.87 -24.42
N ASN A 307 -35.44 -7.22 -24.57
CA ASN A 307 -36.53 -8.10 -24.14
C ASN A 307 -36.32 -8.60 -22.72
N ASP A 308 -37.18 -8.14 -21.78
CA ASP A 308 -37.06 -8.43 -20.36
C ASP A 308 -37.13 -9.94 -20.05
N ARG A 309 -37.98 -10.73 -20.79
CA ARG A 309 -38.05 -12.17 -20.58
C ARG A 309 -36.78 -12.89 -21.03
N GLU A 310 -36.18 -12.46 -22.13
CA GLU A 310 -34.92 -13.00 -22.63
C GLU A 310 -33.79 -12.68 -21.68
N ILE A 311 -33.71 -11.43 -21.17
CA ILE A 311 -32.76 -10.97 -20.17
C ILE A 311 -32.85 -11.84 -18.91
N GLU A 312 -34.07 -12.10 -18.43
CA GLU A 312 -34.27 -12.92 -17.23
C GLU A 312 -33.78 -14.36 -17.43
N VAL A 313 -34.12 -14.99 -18.56
CA VAL A 313 -33.74 -16.38 -18.88
C VAL A 313 -32.23 -16.49 -18.96
N ILE A 314 -31.58 -15.61 -19.73
CA ILE A 314 -30.13 -15.65 -19.92
C ILE A 314 -29.39 -15.36 -18.62
N SER A 315 -29.85 -14.38 -17.81
CA SER A 315 -29.21 -14.05 -16.53
C SER A 315 -29.23 -15.25 -15.58
N LYS A 316 -30.35 -15.94 -15.46
CA LYS A 316 -30.46 -17.16 -14.64
C LYS A 316 -29.52 -18.26 -15.13
N GLU A 317 -29.44 -18.48 -16.45
CA GLU A 317 -28.56 -19.48 -17.01
C GLU A 317 -27.09 -19.14 -16.74
N LEU A 318 -26.68 -17.89 -16.90
CA LEU A 318 -25.30 -17.45 -16.62
C LEU A 318 -24.90 -17.62 -15.15
N ILE A 319 -25.81 -17.29 -14.24
CA ILE A 319 -25.58 -17.48 -12.79
C ILE A 319 -25.41 -18.97 -12.49
N ASN A 320 -26.29 -19.84 -13.04
CA ASN A 320 -26.20 -21.28 -12.84
C ASN A 320 -24.89 -21.84 -13.40
N LYS A 321 -24.48 -21.42 -14.60
CA LYS A 321 -23.19 -21.83 -15.20
C LYS A 321 -22.00 -21.42 -14.34
N ASN A 322 -22.04 -20.22 -13.74
CA ASN A 322 -20.98 -19.81 -12.83
C ASN A 322 -20.98 -20.64 -11.54
N PHE A 323 -22.16 -21.08 -11.06
CA PHE A 323 -22.25 -22.00 -9.94
C PHE A 323 -21.64 -23.36 -10.28
N GLU A 324 -22.06 -23.97 -11.40
CA GLU A 324 -21.49 -25.23 -11.91
C GLU A 324 -19.96 -25.15 -12.07
N ARG A 325 -19.47 -24.04 -12.63
CA ARG A 325 -18.03 -23.82 -12.77
C ARG A 325 -17.33 -23.78 -11.39
N ARG A 326 -17.95 -23.14 -10.36
CA ARG A 326 -17.37 -23.07 -8.99
C ARG A 326 -17.33 -24.44 -8.35
N GLU A 327 -18.38 -25.24 -8.48
CA GLU A 327 -18.42 -26.61 -7.95
C GLU A 327 -17.34 -27.46 -8.61
N LEU A 328 -17.28 -27.47 -9.94
CA LEU A 328 -16.26 -28.20 -10.68
C LEU A 328 -14.85 -27.74 -10.32
N GLN A 329 -14.63 -26.42 -10.15
CA GLN A 329 -13.35 -25.88 -9.70
C GLN A 329 -12.96 -26.42 -8.31
N THR A 330 -13.89 -26.47 -7.36
CA THR A 330 -13.62 -26.96 -6.00
C THR A 330 -13.21 -28.43 -6.04
N THR A 331 -14.00 -29.26 -6.72
CA THR A 331 -13.72 -30.70 -6.88
C THR A 331 -12.35 -30.94 -7.54
N LEU A 332 -12.05 -30.21 -8.60
CA LEU A 332 -10.79 -30.39 -9.30
C LEU A 332 -9.57 -29.85 -8.53
N VAL A 333 -9.73 -28.80 -7.73
CA VAL A 333 -8.65 -28.33 -6.83
C VAL A 333 -8.34 -29.41 -5.77
N GLU A 334 -9.37 -30.01 -5.16
CA GLU A 334 -9.19 -31.10 -4.20
C GLU A 334 -8.48 -32.31 -4.84
N LEU A 335 -8.86 -32.66 -6.07
CA LEU A 335 -8.22 -33.75 -6.82
C LEU A 335 -6.73 -33.48 -7.12
N VAL A 336 -6.43 -32.24 -7.58
CA VAL A 336 -5.02 -31.84 -7.84
C VAL A 336 -4.20 -31.84 -6.56
N GLU A 337 -4.73 -31.34 -5.45
CA GLU A 337 -4.02 -31.35 -4.16
C GLU A 337 -3.77 -32.78 -3.67
N ALA A 338 -4.76 -33.68 -3.85
CA ALA A 338 -4.57 -35.10 -3.55
C ALA A 338 -3.47 -35.76 -4.43
N ASN A 339 -3.44 -35.41 -5.72
CA ASN A 339 -2.40 -35.89 -6.63
C ASN A 339 -1.01 -35.36 -6.28
N ILE A 340 -0.91 -34.07 -5.91
CA ILE A 340 0.34 -33.44 -5.48
C ILE A 340 0.90 -34.15 -4.26
N GLN A 341 0.06 -34.48 -3.27
CA GLN A 341 0.46 -35.20 -2.06
C GLN A 341 0.82 -36.68 -2.38
N LYS A 342 -0.06 -37.39 -3.11
CA LYS A 342 0.13 -38.80 -3.43
C LYS A 342 1.43 -39.08 -4.21
N ASN A 343 1.75 -38.21 -5.14
CA ASN A 343 2.88 -38.36 -6.05
C ASN A 343 4.11 -37.54 -5.62
N ASN A 344 4.09 -36.89 -4.45
CA ASN A 344 5.15 -36.01 -3.92
C ASN A 344 5.58 -34.92 -4.92
N LEU A 345 4.62 -34.38 -5.71
CA LEU A 345 4.94 -33.41 -6.75
C LEU A 345 5.47 -32.10 -6.16
N ASN A 346 5.22 -31.87 -4.88
CA ASN A 346 5.73 -30.71 -4.17
C ASN A 346 7.26 -30.73 -3.94
N ASP A 347 7.92 -31.90 -4.11
CA ASP A 347 9.38 -31.97 -4.06
C ASP A 347 10.03 -31.40 -5.32
N ASN A 348 9.27 -31.26 -6.40
CA ASN A 348 9.71 -30.63 -7.64
C ASN A 348 9.72 -29.09 -7.53
N LEU A 349 10.57 -28.42 -8.34
CA LEU A 349 10.62 -26.97 -8.47
C LEU A 349 9.45 -26.42 -9.30
N VAL A 350 8.97 -27.21 -10.26
CA VAL A 350 7.78 -26.93 -11.08
C VAL A 350 6.79 -28.08 -10.86
N ILE A 351 5.59 -27.75 -10.41
CA ILE A 351 4.52 -28.72 -10.21
C ILE A 351 3.90 -29.00 -11.57
N VAL A 352 3.95 -30.27 -11.99
CA VAL A 352 3.33 -30.74 -13.25
C VAL A 352 2.38 -31.86 -12.90
N ASP A 353 1.10 -31.68 -13.21
CA ASP A 353 0.08 -32.71 -13.00
C ASP A 353 -0.82 -32.85 -14.23
N ALA A 354 -1.20 -34.07 -14.55
CA ALA A 354 -1.97 -34.42 -15.73
C ALA A 354 -3.01 -35.48 -15.42
N SER A 355 -4.25 -35.26 -15.83
CA SER A 355 -5.34 -36.23 -15.67
C SER A 355 -6.37 -36.12 -16.78
N SER A 356 -7.01 -37.24 -17.12
CA SER A 356 -8.19 -37.26 -18.02
C SER A 356 -9.47 -36.71 -17.35
N GLU A 357 -9.45 -36.58 -16.01
CA GLU A 357 -10.57 -36.01 -15.25
C GLU A 357 -10.55 -34.48 -15.26
N TYR A 358 -9.48 -33.84 -15.73
CA TYR A 358 -9.38 -32.39 -15.78
C TYR A 358 -10.12 -31.85 -16.99
N HIS A 359 -10.60 -30.58 -16.86
CA HIS A 359 -11.35 -29.91 -17.90
C HIS A 359 -10.58 -28.68 -18.40
N HIS A 360 -10.26 -28.61 -19.70
CA HIS A 360 -9.42 -27.55 -20.29
C HIS A 360 -9.94 -26.11 -20.04
N GLY A 361 -11.26 -25.92 -19.90
CA GLY A 361 -11.85 -24.65 -19.57
C GLY A 361 -11.50 -24.12 -18.17
N ILE A 362 -11.05 -24.99 -17.26
CA ILE A 362 -10.84 -24.67 -15.84
C ILE A 362 -9.39 -24.87 -15.39
N ILE A 363 -8.59 -25.72 -16.07
CA ILE A 363 -7.19 -25.99 -15.66
C ILE A 363 -6.36 -24.71 -15.43
N GLY A 364 -6.64 -23.61 -16.13
CA GLY A 364 -5.95 -22.35 -15.91
C GLY A 364 -6.28 -21.70 -14.56
N ILE A 365 -7.50 -21.91 -14.05
CA ILE A 365 -7.88 -21.44 -12.71
C ILE A 365 -7.22 -22.32 -11.66
N ILE A 366 -7.22 -23.64 -11.90
CA ILE A 366 -6.60 -24.63 -10.99
C ILE A 366 -5.10 -24.35 -10.88
N ALA A 367 -4.41 -24.15 -12.00
CA ALA A 367 -2.98 -23.83 -12.01
C ALA A 367 -2.67 -22.57 -11.18
N SER A 368 -3.53 -21.54 -11.27
CA SER A 368 -3.39 -20.34 -10.43
C SER A 368 -3.55 -20.67 -8.94
N LYS A 369 -4.53 -21.51 -8.56
CA LYS A 369 -4.74 -21.94 -7.17
C LYS A 369 -3.57 -22.73 -6.61
N VAL A 370 -2.98 -23.60 -7.41
CA VAL A 370 -1.77 -24.36 -7.03
C VAL A 370 -0.59 -23.41 -6.83
N VAL A 371 -0.40 -22.42 -7.70
CA VAL A 371 0.64 -21.37 -7.51
C VAL A 371 0.39 -20.57 -6.23
N ASP A 372 -0.86 -20.19 -5.94
CA ASP A 372 -1.20 -19.46 -4.72
C ASP A 372 -0.91 -20.26 -3.45
N ALA A 373 -1.19 -21.59 -3.48
CA ALA A 373 -1.00 -22.48 -2.35
C ALA A 373 0.47 -22.84 -2.10
N HIS A 374 1.21 -23.18 -3.16
CA HIS A 374 2.57 -23.72 -3.06
C HIS A 374 3.68 -22.72 -3.38
N TYR A 375 3.35 -21.58 -3.96
CA TYR A 375 4.28 -20.58 -4.49
C TYR A 375 5.37 -21.19 -5.38
N LYS A 376 4.94 -22.07 -6.29
CA LYS A 376 5.77 -22.71 -7.32
C LYS A 376 5.09 -22.57 -8.68
N PRO A 377 5.85 -22.53 -9.79
CA PRO A 377 5.24 -22.63 -11.11
C PRO A 377 4.43 -23.92 -11.21
N ALA A 378 3.22 -23.82 -11.76
CA ALA A 378 2.31 -24.96 -11.86
C ALA A 378 1.81 -25.12 -13.30
N ILE A 379 1.79 -26.36 -13.76
CA ILE A 379 1.35 -26.80 -15.08
C ILE A 379 0.34 -27.90 -14.89
N ILE A 380 -0.91 -27.62 -15.24
CA ILE A 380 -2.03 -28.56 -15.12
C ILE A 380 -2.51 -28.92 -16.53
N MET A 381 -2.65 -30.22 -16.77
CA MET A 381 -2.95 -30.75 -18.11
C MET A 381 -4.20 -31.63 -18.10
N GLU A 382 -5.11 -31.37 -19.05
CA GLU A 382 -6.17 -32.30 -19.41
C GLU A 382 -5.63 -33.32 -20.43
N ILE A 383 -5.72 -34.58 -20.14
CA ILE A 383 -5.36 -35.67 -21.05
C ILE A 383 -6.57 -35.99 -21.94
N LYS A 384 -6.38 -35.87 -23.24
CA LYS A 384 -7.33 -36.29 -24.27
C LYS A 384 -6.83 -37.57 -24.92
N GLU A 385 -7.25 -38.74 -24.41
CA GLU A 385 -6.75 -40.04 -24.83
C GLU A 385 -7.06 -40.33 -26.30
N ASP A 386 -8.28 -39.98 -26.75
CA ASP A 386 -8.75 -40.18 -28.13
C ASP A 386 -7.90 -39.41 -29.14
N GLU A 387 -7.36 -38.24 -28.76
CA GLU A 387 -6.50 -37.42 -29.59
C GLU A 387 -5.00 -37.71 -29.43
N GLY A 388 -4.64 -38.52 -28.41
CA GLY A 388 -3.27 -38.81 -28.05
C GLY A 388 -2.46 -37.61 -27.57
N VAL A 389 -3.13 -36.61 -27.02
CA VAL A 389 -2.52 -35.34 -26.57
C VAL A 389 -2.97 -34.94 -25.18
N ALA A 390 -2.19 -34.07 -24.56
CA ALA A 390 -2.61 -33.29 -23.37
C ALA A 390 -2.62 -31.78 -23.69
N VAL A 391 -3.64 -31.10 -23.18
CA VAL A 391 -3.76 -29.64 -23.26
C VAL A 391 -3.43 -29.07 -21.92
N ALA A 392 -2.44 -28.18 -21.88
CA ALA A 392 -1.88 -27.62 -20.64
C ALA A 392 -2.22 -26.16 -20.45
N SER A 393 -2.40 -25.79 -19.19
CA SER A 393 -2.36 -24.39 -18.75
C SER A 393 -1.27 -24.21 -17.69
N CYS A 394 -0.42 -23.23 -17.87
CA CYS A 394 0.71 -22.91 -17.04
C CYS A 394 0.47 -21.62 -16.29
N ARG A 395 0.88 -21.58 -15.03
CA ARG A 395 0.99 -20.36 -14.23
C ARG A 395 2.34 -20.34 -13.55
N SER A 396 2.87 -19.14 -13.39
CA SER A 396 4.23 -18.98 -12.89
C SER A 396 4.32 -18.00 -11.72
N ILE A 397 5.47 -18.00 -11.06
CA ILE A 397 5.84 -17.03 -10.04
C ILE A 397 6.75 -15.95 -10.62
N GLU A 398 6.94 -14.85 -9.92
CA GLU A 398 7.61 -13.64 -10.40
C GLU A 398 8.99 -13.90 -11.05
N ASN A 399 9.77 -14.81 -10.45
CA ASN A 399 11.16 -15.06 -10.87
C ASN A 399 11.31 -16.19 -11.91
N PHE A 400 10.22 -16.81 -12.38
CA PHE A 400 10.26 -17.88 -13.37
C PHE A 400 9.51 -17.51 -14.64
N ASN A 401 10.22 -17.30 -15.73
CA ASN A 401 9.63 -16.98 -17.02
C ASN A 401 9.21 -18.28 -17.75
N ILE A 402 7.91 -18.62 -17.67
CA ILE A 402 7.39 -19.90 -18.19
C ILE A 402 7.50 -20.00 -19.72
N ILE A 403 7.30 -18.90 -20.46
CA ILE A 403 7.36 -18.98 -21.94
C ILE A 403 8.80 -19.21 -22.41
N LYS A 404 9.82 -18.65 -21.75
CA LYS A 404 11.23 -18.94 -22.05
C LYS A 404 11.57 -20.40 -21.75
N ALA A 405 10.99 -20.97 -20.69
CA ALA A 405 11.17 -22.39 -20.40
C ALA A 405 10.57 -23.26 -21.52
N LEU A 406 9.36 -22.97 -21.99
CA LEU A 406 8.76 -23.70 -23.13
C LEU A 406 9.55 -23.52 -24.42
N GLN A 407 10.03 -22.30 -24.71
CA GLN A 407 10.86 -22.01 -25.89
C GLN A 407 12.19 -22.76 -25.91
N SER A 408 12.68 -23.24 -24.78
CA SER A 408 13.92 -24.02 -24.70
C SER A 408 13.76 -25.50 -25.10
N MET A 409 12.52 -25.97 -25.33
CA MET A 409 12.19 -27.37 -25.69
C MET A 409 11.04 -27.48 -26.68
N PRO A 410 11.08 -26.71 -27.81
CA PRO A 410 9.96 -26.57 -28.71
C PRO A 410 9.57 -27.88 -29.41
N GLU A 411 10.49 -28.83 -29.52
CA GLU A 411 10.31 -30.14 -30.16
C GLU A 411 9.30 -31.04 -29.42
N LEU A 412 8.98 -30.73 -28.17
CA LEU A 412 8.05 -31.53 -27.38
C LEU A 412 6.58 -31.19 -27.66
N PHE A 413 6.29 -30.03 -28.20
CA PHE A 413 4.93 -29.50 -28.31
C PHE A 413 4.39 -29.58 -29.76
N LYS A 414 3.08 -29.76 -29.87
CA LYS A 414 2.36 -29.49 -31.14
C LYS A 414 2.17 -27.99 -31.35
N LYS A 415 1.83 -27.25 -30.28
CA LYS A 415 1.70 -25.80 -30.24
C LYS A 415 1.92 -25.30 -28.83
N PHE A 416 2.45 -24.10 -28.67
CA PHE A 416 2.56 -23.42 -27.38
C PHE A 416 2.54 -21.89 -27.59
N GLY A 417 2.19 -21.15 -26.54
CA GLY A 417 2.20 -19.70 -26.52
C GLY A 417 1.89 -19.16 -25.15
N GLY A 418 2.11 -17.85 -24.99
CA GLY A 418 1.85 -17.15 -23.72
C GLY A 418 2.90 -16.11 -23.41
N HIS A 419 2.94 -15.70 -22.14
CA HIS A 419 3.81 -14.69 -21.58
C HIS A 419 4.60 -15.22 -20.38
N ALA A 420 5.42 -14.38 -19.76
CA ALA A 420 6.28 -14.78 -18.64
C ALA A 420 5.53 -15.45 -17.48
N GLY A 421 4.35 -14.94 -17.11
CA GLY A 421 3.57 -15.40 -15.96
C GLY A 421 2.52 -16.47 -16.28
N ALA A 422 2.12 -16.64 -17.55
CA ALA A 422 1.08 -17.58 -17.96
C ALA A 422 1.29 -18.05 -19.40
N ALA A 423 1.13 -19.35 -19.63
CA ALA A 423 1.26 -19.94 -20.95
C ALA A 423 0.29 -21.13 -21.11
N GLY A 424 0.13 -21.57 -22.35
CA GLY A 424 -0.59 -22.80 -22.69
C GLY A 424 0.12 -23.57 -23.77
N PHE A 425 -0.06 -24.86 -23.81
CA PHE A 425 0.50 -25.70 -24.86
C PHE A 425 -0.32 -26.99 -25.09
N THR A 426 -0.08 -27.64 -26.22
CA THR A 426 -0.57 -28.97 -26.53
C THR A 426 0.63 -29.89 -26.73
N ILE A 427 0.68 -31.00 -26.03
CA ILE A 427 1.78 -31.94 -26.02
C ILE A 427 1.28 -33.39 -26.30
N PRO A 428 1.98 -34.22 -27.09
CA PRO A 428 1.71 -35.64 -27.15
C PRO A 428 1.84 -36.29 -25.77
N ILE A 429 0.91 -37.18 -25.39
CA ILE A 429 0.91 -37.84 -24.05
C ILE A 429 2.26 -38.49 -23.75
N LYS A 430 2.88 -39.15 -24.74
CA LYS A 430 4.20 -39.81 -24.59
C LYS A 430 5.35 -38.87 -24.21
N ASN A 431 5.17 -37.56 -24.39
CA ASN A 431 6.21 -36.56 -24.09
C ASN A 431 6.07 -35.99 -22.69
N ILE A 432 4.99 -36.23 -21.93
CA ILE A 432 4.69 -35.61 -20.64
C ILE A 432 5.82 -35.88 -19.63
N GLU A 433 6.26 -37.13 -19.51
CA GLU A 433 7.32 -37.50 -18.55
C GLU A 433 8.65 -36.81 -18.89
N LEU A 434 9.06 -36.81 -20.17
CA LEU A 434 10.25 -36.12 -20.62
C LEU A 434 10.17 -34.63 -20.41
N PHE A 435 9.01 -34.02 -20.67
CA PHE A 435 8.73 -32.59 -20.41
C PHE A 435 8.88 -32.27 -18.92
N THR A 436 8.24 -33.08 -18.04
CA THR A 436 8.31 -32.89 -16.58
C THR A 436 9.75 -32.90 -16.08
N LYS A 437 10.58 -33.78 -16.59
CA LYS A 437 12.00 -33.84 -16.27
C LYS A 437 12.73 -32.59 -16.76
N LYS A 438 12.60 -32.24 -18.03
CA LYS A 438 13.30 -31.11 -18.67
C LYS A 438 12.93 -29.75 -18.05
N ILE A 439 11.64 -29.52 -17.72
CA ILE A 439 11.20 -28.25 -17.12
C ILE A 439 11.76 -28.07 -15.72
N ASN A 440 11.85 -29.16 -14.94
CA ASN A 440 12.46 -29.13 -13.62
C ASN A 440 13.99 -28.98 -13.68
N GLU A 441 14.65 -29.55 -14.67
CA GLU A 441 16.07 -29.29 -14.94
C GLU A 441 16.30 -27.82 -15.31
N PHE A 442 15.48 -27.25 -16.19
CA PHE A 442 15.53 -25.84 -16.54
C PHE A 442 15.36 -24.94 -15.30
N ALA A 443 14.40 -25.27 -14.42
CA ALA A 443 14.18 -24.55 -13.17
C ALA A 443 15.41 -24.61 -12.24
N ARG A 444 16.04 -25.79 -12.06
CA ARG A 444 17.27 -25.92 -11.26
C ARG A 444 18.41 -25.03 -11.74
N HIS A 445 18.52 -24.82 -13.04
CA HIS A 445 19.58 -23.97 -13.61
C HIS A 445 19.27 -22.48 -13.52
N LYS A 446 18.01 -22.08 -13.39
CA LYS A 446 17.59 -20.68 -13.47
C LYS A 446 17.16 -20.10 -12.13
N MET A 447 16.73 -20.93 -11.19
CA MET A 447 16.14 -20.49 -9.93
C MET A 447 17.03 -20.81 -8.73
N LYS A 448 16.92 -19.94 -7.74
CA LYS A 448 17.53 -20.12 -6.41
C LYS A 448 16.45 -20.42 -5.38
N SER A 449 16.83 -20.94 -4.22
CA SER A 449 15.90 -21.21 -3.10
C SER A 449 15.05 -20.00 -2.73
N ASP A 450 15.64 -18.81 -2.75
CA ASP A 450 14.96 -17.56 -2.39
C ASP A 450 13.87 -17.14 -3.40
N ASP A 451 13.91 -17.65 -4.63
CA ASP A 451 12.90 -17.35 -5.66
C ASP A 451 11.56 -18.02 -5.37
N PHE A 452 11.56 -19.06 -4.51
CA PHE A 452 10.34 -19.75 -4.06
C PHE A 452 9.75 -19.16 -2.78
N VAL A 453 10.27 -18.02 -2.32
CA VAL A 453 9.76 -17.28 -1.18
C VAL A 453 8.99 -16.06 -1.68
N LYS A 454 7.69 -16.00 -1.33
CA LYS A 454 6.82 -14.90 -1.75
C LYS A 454 7.34 -13.58 -1.19
N THR A 455 7.59 -12.62 -2.06
CA THR A 455 7.98 -11.26 -1.66
C THR A 455 6.75 -10.36 -1.52
N ILE A 456 6.61 -9.72 -0.35
CA ILE A 456 5.61 -8.69 -0.10
C ILE A 456 6.29 -7.33 -0.22
N HIS A 457 5.82 -6.52 -1.16
CA HIS A 457 6.32 -5.16 -1.37
C HIS A 457 5.57 -4.17 -0.49
N ILE A 458 6.29 -3.50 0.39
CA ILE A 458 5.76 -2.53 1.36
C ILE A 458 5.92 -1.13 0.78
N ASP A 459 4.82 -0.38 0.71
CA ASP A 459 4.84 0.99 0.24
C ASP A 459 5.33 1.95 1.33
N LYS A 460 4.97 1.69 2.61
CA LYS A 460 5.32 2.60 3.71
C LYS A 460 5.30 1.94 5.09
N HIS A 461 6.18 2.43 5.98
CA HIS A 461 6.04 2.18 7.41
C HIS A 461 5.05 3.18 8.03
N VAL A 462 4.08 2.68 8.78
CA VAL A 462 3.05 3.48 9.46
C VAL A 462 2.89 2.96 10.88
N ALA A 463 2.94 3.84 11.86
CA ALA A 463 2.66 3.48 13.26
C ALA A 463 1.15 3.39 13.52
N ILE A 464 0.72 2.60 14.51
CA ILE A 464 -0.71 2.36 14.81
C ILE A 464 -1.46 3.68 15.07
N HIS A 465 -0.85 4.65 15.74
CA HIS A 465 -1.49 5.94 16.03
C HIS A 465 -1.83 6.77 14.78
N LYS A 466 -1.23 6.46 13.63
CA LYS A 466 -1.54 7.09 12.34
C LYS A 466 -2.69 6.41 11.59
N ILE A 467 -3.11 5.24 12.02
CA ILE A 467 -4.24 4.52 11.41
C ILE A 467 -5.54 5.18 11.86
N SER A 468 -5.88 6.26 11.18
CA SER A 468 -7.07 7.06 11.44
C SER A 468 -8.07 6.93 10.30
N TYR A 469 -9.31 7.38 10.54
CA TYR A 469 -10.32 7.48 9.49
C TYR A 469 -9.84 8.41 8.36
N GLU A 470 -9.27 9.56 8.70
CA GLU A 470 -8.78 10.56 7.76
C GLU A 470 -7.63 10.01 6.91
N PHE A 471 -6.68 9.28 7.53
CA PHE A 471 -5.62 8.61 6.79
C PHE A 471 -6.16 7.54 5.84
N CYS A 472 -7.11 6.72 6.30
CA CYS A 472 -7.75 5.72 5.44
C CYS A 472 -8.56 6.36 4.30
N LYS A 473 -9.23 7.50 4.57
CA LYS A 473 -9.92 8.28 3.54
C LYS A 473 -8.96 8.84 2.49
N SER A 474 -7.78 9.29 2.90
CA SER A 474 -6.76 9.74 1.93
C SER A 474 -6.24 8.60 1.06
N ILE A 475 -6.19 7.37 1.58
CA ILE A 475 -5.88 6.18 0.76
C ILE A 475 -6.96 5.93 -0.29
N GLU A 476 -8.23 6.15 0.04
CA GLU A 476 -9.34 5.96 -0.90
C GLU A 476 -9.28 6.88 -2.12
N LEU A 477 -8.60 8.04 -2.01
CA LEU A 477 -8.33 8.90 -3.16
C LEU A 477 -7.49 8.21 -4.25
N LEU A 478 -6.78 7.16 -3.88
CA LEU A 478 -6.00 6.36 -4.82
C LEU A 478 -6.84 5.33 -5.61
N LYS A 479 -8.12 5.10 -5.23
CA LYS A 479 -9.04 4.21 -5.97
C LYS A 479 -9.27 4.70 -7.40
N PRO A 480 -9.60 3.77 -8.34
CA PRO A 480 -9.74 2.33 -8.17
C PRO A 480 -8.39 1.61 -8.10
N PHE A 481 -8.30 0.61 -7.21
CA PHE A 481 -7.12 -0.24 -7.09
C PHE A 481 -7.19 -1.43 -8.05
N GLY A 482 -6.04 -1.85 -8.56
CA GLY A 482 -5.92 -2.98 -9.47
C GLY A 482 -4.48 -3.12 -9.98
N PHE A 483 -4.30 -3.82 -11.10
CA PHE A 483 -2.99 -3.94 -11.70
C PHE A 483 -2.44 -2.55 -12.08
N GLY A 484 -1.14 -2.31 -11.88
CA GLY A 484 -0.52 -0.98 -12.07
C GLY A 484 -0.82 0.06 -10.99
N ASN A 485 -1.90 -0.13 -10.20
CA ASN A 485 -2.25 0.70 -9.05
C ASN A 485 -2.74 -0.16 -7.88
N PRO A 486 -1.87 -0.97 -7.24
CA PRO A 486 -2.28 -1.83 -6.13
C PRO A 486 -2.71 -1.02 -4.90
N ASN A 487 -3.61 -1.62 -4.09
CA ASN A 487 -3.90 -1.06 -2.78
C ASN A 487 -2.61 -0.95 -1.96
N PRO A 488 -2.29 0.21 -1.36
CA PRO A 488 -1.07 0.38 -0.58
C PRO A 488 -0.92 -0.66 0.52
N THR A 489 0.29 -1.18 0.63
CA THR A 489 0.68 -2.13 1.66
C THR A 489 1.55 -1.43 2.69
N PHE A 490 1.14 -1.51 3.95
CA PHE A 490 1.80 -0.84 5.06
C PHE A 490 2.51 -1.85 5.97
N GLN A 491 3.51 -1.39 6.67
CA GLN A 491 4.17 -2.15 7.73
C GLN A 491 4.12 -1.36 9.03
N THR A 492 3.79 -2.03 10.13
CA THR A 492 4.06 -1.55 11.48
C THR A 492 4.95 -2.54 12.18
N LYS A 493 5.99 -2.05 12.83
CA LYS A 493 6.91 -2.85 13.62
C LYS A 493 6.51 -2.82 15.09
N ASN A 494 6.86 -3.90 15.80
CA ASN A 494 6.75 -3.98 17.25
C ASN A 494 5.35 -3.72 17.80
N VAL A 495 4.39 -4.49 17.31
CA VAL A 495 2.99 -4.42 17.70
C VAL A 495 2.69 -5.58 18.65
N ALA A 496 2.04 -5.31 19.75
CA ALA A 496 1.43 -6.34 20.59
C ALA A 496 0.10 -6.79 19.94
N ILE A 497 -0.13 -8.09 19.90
CA ILE A 497 -1.36 -8.71 19.40
C ILE A 497 -2.12 -9.26 20.60
N GLU A 498 -3.37 -8.83 20.75
CA GLU A 498 -4.24 -9.22 21.85
C GLU A 498 -5.63 -9.69 21.36
N ASN A 499 -6.37 -10.38 22.23
CA ASN A 499 -7.76 -10.81 21.95
C ASN A 499 -7.89 -11.63 20.66
N VAL A 500 -6.95 -12.53 20.41
CA VAL A 500 -6.94 -13.37 19.20
C VAL A 500 -8.13 -14.32 19.22
N LYS A 501 -8.93 -14.32 18.13
CA LYS A 501 -10.09 -15.21 17.99
C LYS A 501 -10.26 -15.68 16.55
N PHE A 502 -10.84 -16.88 16.42
CA PHE A 502 -11.24 -17.39 15.11
C PHE A 502 -12.50 -16.67 14.61
N ILE A 503 -12.56 -16.44 13.29
CA ILE A 503 -13.74 -15.95 12.59
C ILE A 503 -14.02 -16.79 11.33
N GLY A 504 -15.26 -16.71 10.82
CA GLY A 504 -15.76 -17.53 9.73
C GLY A 504 -16.25 -18.91 10.20
N GLU A 505 -17.17 -19.51 9.44
CA GLU A 505 -17.78 -20.81 9.77
C GLU A 505 -16.73 -21.93 9.87
N SER A 506 -15.74 -21.94 8.96
CA SER A 506 -14.65 -22.91 8.93
C SER A 506 -13.51 -22.63 9.92
N LYS A 507 -13.59 -21.56 10.71
CA LYS A 507 -12.52 -21.10 11.63
C LYS A 507 -11.14 -20.95 10.97
N ASN A 508 -11.12 -20.62 9.69
CA ASN A 508 -9.87 -20.49 8.92
C ASN A 508 -9.24 -19.10 9.00
N HIS A 509 -9.89 -18.14 9.65
CA HIS A 509 -9.45 -16.75 9.71
C HIS A 509 -9.26 -16.33 11.14
N LEU A 510 -8.36 -15.36 11.37
CA LEU A 510 -8.12 -14.78 12.69
C LEU A 510 -8.57 -13.33 12.73
N MET A 511 -9.05 -12.92 13.90
CA MET A 511 -9.30 -11.53 14.24
C MET A 511 -8.65 -11.22 15.58
N PHE A 512 -8.00 -10.06 15.69
CA PHE A 512 -7.30 -9.65 16.90
C PHE A 512 -7.16 -8.14 17.00
N ASP A 513 -6.78 -7.68 18.17
CA ASP A 513 -6.49 -6.29 18.41
C ASP A 513 -4.99 -6.04 18.30
N LEU A 514 -4.62 -4.88 17.77
CA LEU A 514 -3.25 -4.40 17.63
C LEU A 514 -3.01 -3.30 18.64
N LYS A 515 -1.92 -3.39 19.37
CA LYS A 515 -1.48 -2.33 20.29
C LYS A 515 -0.05 -1.92 20.03
N GLN A 516 0.17 -0.63 20.04
CA GLN A 516 1.50 -0.04 19.96
C GLN A 516 1.48 1.27 20.72
N ASN A 517 2.33 1.38 21.75
CA ASN A 517 2.58 2.65 22.45
C ASN A 517 1.31 3.31 23.07
N GLY A 518 0.44 2.51 23.65
CA GLY A 518 -0.83 2.97 24.19
C GLY A 518 -1.96 3.21 23.18
N PHE A 519 -1.65 3.17 21.89
CA PHE A 519 -2.65 3.23 20.83
C PHE A 519 -3.12 1.84 20.45
N SER A 520 -4.39 1.71 20.10
CA SER A 520 -4.95 0.43 19.68
C SER A 520 -5.75 0.55 18.40
N SER A 521 -5.65 -0.46 17.54
CA SER A 521 -6.56 -0.71 16.43
C SER A 521 -7.28 -2.02 16.68
N ARG A 522 -8.60 -1.99 16.78
CA ARG A 522 -9.41 -3.15 17.12
C ARG A 522 -9.84 -3.93 15.89
N ASN A 523 -10.04 -5.23 16.07
CA ASN A 523 -10.62 -6.11 15.06
C ASN A 523 -9.83 -6.14 13.73
N ALA A 524 -8.50 -6.18 13.79
CA ALA A 524 -7.68 -6.50 12.63
C ALA A 524 -7.97 -7.93 12.15
N VAL A 525 -8.07 -8.14 10.83
CA VAL A 525 -8.45 -9.43 10.25
C VAL A 525 -7.29 -10.03 9.47
N TRP A 526 -6.99 -11.30 9.73
CA TRP A 526 -6.01 -12.07 9.00
C TRP A 526 -6.68 -13.28 8.35
N PHE A 527 -6.90 -13.20 7.04
CA PHE A 527 -7.55 -14.26 6.27
C PHE A 527 -6.64 -15.46 6.05
N ALA A 528 -7.24 -16.66 6.02
CA ALA A 528 -6.55 -17.94 5.84
C ALA A 528 -5.31 -18.10 6.77
N ALA A 529 -5.49 -17.77 8.04
CA ALA A 529 -4.44 -17.74 9.05
C ALA A 529 -4.77 -18.57 10.30
N GLY A 530 -5.83 -19.37 10.26
CA GLY A 530 -6.29 -20.14 11.41
C GLY A 530 -5.21 -21.06 11.99
N GLU A 531 -4.33 -21.60 11.14
CA GLU A 531 -3.21 -22.44 11.54
C GLU A 531 -2.19 -21.73 12.44
N PHE A 532 -2.10 -20.39 12.36
CA PHE A 532 -1.14 -19.59 13.14
C PHE A 532 -1.67 -19.14 14.50
N PHE A 533 -2.87 -19.57 14.89
CA PHE A 533 -3.49 -19.14 16.16
C PHE A 533 -2.57 -19.37 17.37
N THR A 534 -1.91 -20.54 17.42
CA THR A 534 -0.99 -20.89 18.50
C THR A 534 0.37 -20.18 18.45
N ASP A 535 0.70 -19.60 17.28
CA ASP A 535 1.94 -18.84 17.11
C ASP A 535 1.84 -17.42 17.68
N LEU A 536 0.61 -16.92 17.86
CA LEU A 536 0.33 -15.57 18.37
C LEU A 536 0.19 -15.61 19.88
N THR A 537 1.16 -15.06 20.60
CA THR A 537 1.17 -14.98 22.04
C THR A 537 1.19 -13.53 22.52
N GLU A 538 0.49 -13.24 23.61
CA GLU A 538 0.27 -11.85 24.10
C GLU A 538 1.52 -11.13 24.58
N ASN A 539 2.57 -11.88 24.90
CA ASN A 539 3.80 -11.32 25.49
C ASN A 539 4.96 -11.16 24.47
N ILE A 540 4.66 -11.23 23.20
CA ILE A 540 5.66 -11.08 22.13
C ILE A 540 5.25 -9.93 21.22
N PHE A 541 6.23 -9.14 20.79
CA PHE A 541 6.01 -8.15 19.75
C PHE A 541 6.13 -8.77 18.37
N TYR A 542 5.30 -8.25 17.49
CA TYR A 542 5.22 -8.68 16.10
C TYR A 542 5.40 -7.50 15.16
N ASP A 543 6.03 -7.77 14.04
CA ASP A 543 6.00 -6.91 12.88
C ASP A 543 4.84 -7.37 12.00
N ILE A 544 4.03 -6.46 11.53
CA ILE A 544 2.85 -6.76 10.72
C ILE A 544 2.90 -6.04 9.38
N VAL A 545 2.39 -6.70 8.35
CA VAL A 545 2.16 -6.11 7.03
C VAL A 545 0.68 -6.21 6.71
N TYR A 546 0.09 -5.11 6.25
CA TYR A 546 -1.36 -4.99 6.15
C TYR A 546 -1.80 -3.96 5.09
N LYS A 547 -3.10 -4.02 4.77
CA LYS A 547 -3.83 -3.03 4.00
C LYS A 547 -4.92 -2.39 4.85
N LEU A 548 -5.30 -1.17 4.49
CA LEU A 548 -6.32 -0.40 5.19
C LEU A 548 -7.56 -0.22 4.30
N LYS A 549 -8.73 -0.27 4.93
CA LYS A 549 -10.01 0.06 4.30
C LYS A 549 -10.88 0.87 5.25
N VAL A 550 -11.80 1.64 4.69
CA VAL A 550 -12.94 2.23 5.40
C VAL A 550 -14.16 1.37 5.10
N GLU A 551 -14.81 0.88 6.14
CA GLU A 551 -16.00 0.06 6.00
C GLU A 551 -17.20 0.70 6.74
N PRO A 552 -18.38 0.73 6.12
CA PRO A 552 -19.60 1.17 6.79
C PRO A 552 -20.09 0.08 7.76
N TYR A 553 -20.51 0.47 8.94
CA TYR A 553 -21.19 -0.39 9.90
C TYR A 553 -22.13 0.44 10.76
N GLN A 554 -23.45 0.10 10.77
CA GLN A 554 -24.49 0.80 11.55
C GLN A 554 -24.41 2.34 11.41
N ASP A 555 -24.50 2.85 10.19
CA ASP A 555 -24.46 4.29 9.85
C ASP A 555 -23.16 5.03 10.24
N LYS A 556 -22.11 4.29 10.61
CA LYS A 556 -20.78 4.82 10.91
C LYS A 556 -19.74 4.20 9.99
N PHE A 557 -18.64 4.89 9.82
CA PHE A 557 -17.49 4.39 9.07
C PHE A 557 -16.37 4.04 10.05
N TYR A 558 -15.78 2.85 9.84
CA TYR A 558 -14.70 2.33 10.65
C TYR A 558 -13.47 2.02 9.80
N THR A 559 -12.30 2.29 10.36
CA THR A 559 -11.05 1.82 9.79
C THR A 559 -10.92 0.32 10.05
N LYS A 560 -10.56 -0.42 9.00
CA LYS A 560 -10.32 -1.86 9.08
C LYS A 560 -8.91 -2.18 8.64
N VAL A 561 -8.22 -2.98 9.43
CA VAL A 561 -6.87 -3.45 9.14
C VAL A 561 -6.96 -4.88 8.62
N TYR A 562 -6.52 -5.09 7.39
CA TYR A 562 -6.44 -6.41 6.76
C TYR A 562 -4.99 -6.87 6.72
N ILE A 563 -4.67 -7.85 7.52
CA ILE A 563 -3.32 -8.39 7.66
C ILE A 563 -2.97 -9.26 6.45
N ASP A 564 -1.85 -8.96 5.82
CA ASP A 564 -1.26 -9.79 4.76
C ASP A 564 -0.28 -10.81 5.36
N ASP A 565 0.52 -10.39 6.37
CA ASP A 565 1.49 -11.27 7.04
C ASP A 565 1.91 -10.73 8.41
N VAL A 566 2.40 -11.64 9.26
CA VAL A 566 2.90 -11.37 10.61
C VAL A 566 4.23 -12.08 10.82
N LYS A 567 5.21 -11.40 11.42
CA LYS A 567 6.48 -11.99 11.86
C LYS A 567 6.76 -11.62 13.30
N LYS A 568 7.46 -12.49 14.03
CA LYS A 568 7.99 -12.11 15.34
C LYS A 568 9.01 -10.99 15.16
N SER A 569 8.93 -9.96 15.97
CA SER A 569 9.90 -8.88 15.91
C SER A 569 11.28 -9.36 16.35
N GLU A 570 12.31 -8.89 15.64
CA GLU A 570 13.71 -9.23 15.98
C GLU A 570 14.21 -8.52 17.23
N LEU A 571 13.53 -7.45 17.63
CA LEU A 571 13.95 -6.60 18.74
C LEU A 571 13.36 -7.10 20.04
N LYS A 572 14.21 -7.58 20.93
CA LYS A 572 13.81 -8.19 22.19
C LYS A 572 13.34 -7.21 23.27
N ASN A 573 13.52 -5.88 23.14
CA ASN A 573 13.10 -4.86 24.11
C ASN A 573 12.91 -3.52 23.42
N ASP A 574 11.65 -3.17 23.13
CA ASP A 574 11.36 -1.98 22.35
C ASP A 574 10.64 -0.85 23.06
N THR A 575 11.08 -0.56 24.21
CA THR A 575 10.90 0.75 24.80
C THR A 575 11.37 1.87 23.85
N PHE A 576 12.41 1.62 23.08
CA PHE A 576 12.93 2.54 22.06
C PHE A 576 11.90 2.89 20.96
N PHE A 577 11.12 1.94 20.48
CA PHE A 577 10.09 2.22 19.47
C PHE A 577 8.86 2.89 20.05
N PHE A 578 8.50 2.57 21.26
CA PHE A 578 7.49 3.30 22.02
C PHE A 578 7.82 4.78 22.03
N LEU A 579 9.04 5.09 22.38
CA LEU A 579 9.54 6.44 22.47
C LEU A 579 9.61 7.12 21.10
N ASN A 580 9.98 6.40 20.02
CA ASN A 580 10.04 6.97 18.69
C ASN A 580 8.68 7.41 18.13
N SER A 581 7.57 6.77 18.50
CA SER A 581 6.26 7.24 18.08
C SER A 581 5.83 8.51 18.81
N LEU A 582 6.19 8.67 20.07
CA LEU A 582 6.08 9.94 20.79
C LEU A 582 7.05 10.99 20.23
N TYR A 583 8.23 10.60 19.78
CA TYR A 583 9.19 11.50 19.12
C TYR A 583 8.75 12.02 17.78
N SER A 584 7.90 11.25 17.08
CA SER A 584 7.29 11.74 15.84
C SER A 584 6.25 12.84 16.09
N THR A 585 5.91 13.09 17.36
CA THR A 585 4.99 14.14 17.77
C THR A 585 5.76 15.43 18.02
N SER A 586 6.04 16.15 16.95
CA SER A 586 6.57 17.51 17.00
C SER A 586 5.47 18.51 16.75
N PHE A 587 5.54 19.68 17.42
CA PHE A 587 4.69 20.81 17.11
C PHE A 587 5.44 21.78 16.17
N PRO A 588 4.78 22.35 15.16
CA PRO A 588 3.40 22.12 14.78
C PRO A 588 3.13 20.69 14.31
N MET A 589 2.03 20.09 14.82
CA MET A 589 1.60 18.77 14.37
C MET A 589 0.68 18.95 13.17
N GLU A 590 1.02 18.35 12.04
CA GLU A 590 0.14 18.35 10.87
C GLU A 590 -0.93 17.27 11.01
N SER A 591 -2.18 17.64 10.78
CA SER A 591 -3.31 16.71 10.72
C SER A 591 -4.30 17.15 9.65
N VAL A 592 -5.26 16.29 9.34
CA VAL A 592 -6.34 16.60 8.40
C VAL A 592 -7.68 16.20 9.00
N PHE A 593 -8.74 16.93 8.62
CA PHE A 593 -10.11 16.50 8.86
C PHE A 593 -10.98 16.74 7.62
N TYR A 594 -12.12 16.07 7.58
CA TYR A 594 -13.03 16.12 6.46
C TYR A 594 -14.31 16.85 6.86
N THR A 595 -14.83 17.71 5.96
CA THR A 595 -16.06 18.44 6.19
C THR A 595 -16.77 18.75 4.87
N ASN A 596 -18.10 18.72 4.91
CA ASN A 596 -18.94 19.20 3.79
C ASN A 596 -19.25 20.70 3.87
N LEU A 597 -18.67 21.38 4.85
CA LEU A 597 -18.94 22.78 5.13
C LEU A 597 -17.83 23.66 4.56
N ALA A 598 -18.18 24.86 4.16
CA ALA A 598 -17.20 25.89 3.84
C ALA A 598 -16.49 26.33 5.14
N ILE A 599 -15.18 26.31 5.13
CA ILE A 599 -14.30 26.72 6.22
C ILE A 599 -13.68 28.07 5.86
N ASP A 600 -13.77 29.00 6.78
CA ASP A 600 -13.05 30.26 6.69
C ASP A 600 -11.68 30.14 7.37
N SER A 601 -10.62 30.16 6.59
CA SER A 601 -9.25 29.99 7.11
C SER A 601 -8.79 31.13 8.04
N SER A 602 -9.48 32.27 8.01
CA SER A 602 -9.17 33.43 8.88
C SER A 602 -9.78 33.30 10.29
N ASN A 603 -10.80 32.47 10.46
CA ASN A 603 -11.50 32.32 11.74
C ASN A 603 -10.89 31.20 12.61
N LYS A 604 -10.71 31.49 13.89
CA LYS A 604 -10.19 30.56 14.90
C LYS A 604 -11.07 29.30 15.00
N ILE A 605 -10.43 28.13 14.97
CA ILE A 605 -11.09 26.85 15.27
C ILE A 605 -11.00 26.61 16.78
N SER A 606 -12.14 26.46 17.42
CA SER A 606 -12.24 26.01 18.81
C SER A 606 -12.43 24.51 18.89
N THR A 607 -12.01 23.92 20.01
CA THR A 607 -12.04 22.48 20.24
C THR A 607 -12.80 22.15 21.49
N LYS A 608 -13.53 21.01 21.48
CA LYS A 608 -14.18 20.45 22.68
C LYS A 608 -13.89 18.94 22.69
N PHE A 609 -13.38 18.45 23.83
CA PHE A 609 -13.14 17.02 23.98
C PHE A 609 -14.40 16.29 24.44
N GLU A 610 -14.93 15.41 23.62
CA GLU A 610 -16.17 14.65 23.90
C GLU A 610 -16.02 13.25 23.28
N PHE A 611 -16.45 12.21 24.02
CA PHE A 611 -16.40 10.82 23.53
C PHE A 611 -15.01 10.40 23.00
N ASP A 612 -13.97 10.74 23.77
CA ASP A 612 -12.58 10.45 23.46
C ASP A 612 -12.02 11.08 22.15
N GLN A 613 -12.69 12.12 21.65
CA GLN A 613 -12.24 12.88 20.47
C GLN A 613 -12.45 14.39 20.65
N PHE A 614 -11.57 15.19 20.01
CA PHE A 614 -11.79 16.61 19.88
C PHE A 614 -12.74 16.90 18.72
N SER A 615 -13.92 17.44 19.06
CA SER A 615 -14.83 18.06 18.11
C SER A 615 -14.35 19.48 17.78
N LEU A 616 -14.40 19.82 16.51
CA LEU A 616 -13.92 21.09 15.96
C LEU A 616 -15.10 22.01 15.65
N PHE A 617 -14.97 23.28 16.02
CA PHE A 617 -16.00 24.29 15.83
C PHE A 617 -15.42 25.57 15.24
N GLN A 618 -16.20 26.20 14.38
CA GLN A 618 -15.95 27.56 13.91
C GLN A 618 -17.12 28.44 14.38
N GLY A 619 -16.86 29.25 15.41
CA GLY A 619 -17.93 29.86 16.21
C GLY A 619 -18.72 28.76 16.95
N SER A 620 -20.04 28.74 16.75
CA SER A 620 -20.93 27.71 17.32
C SER A 620 -21.18 26.54 16.37
N LYS A 621 -20.64 26.60 15.13
CA LYS A 621 -20.91 25.61 14.09
C LYS A 621 -19.89 24.47 14.19
N PHE A 622 -20.38 23.24 14.38
CA PHE A 622 -19.56 22.03 14.28
C PHE A 622 -19.07 21.86 12.84
N ILE A 623 -17.77 21.67 12.67
CA ILE A 623 -17.12 21.56 11.36
C ILE A 623 -16.44 20.21 11.11
N GLY A 624 -16.21 19.42 12.15
CA GLY A 624 -15.56 18.12 12.02
C GLY A 624 -15.00 17.60 13.34
N LYS A 625 -14.25 16.51 13.27
CA LYS A 625 -13.53 15.93 14.42
C LYS A 625 -12.08 15.70 14.07
N LEU A 626 -11.20 15.86 15.05
CA LEU A 626 -9.83 15.36 14.94
C LEU A 626 -9.80 13.84 14.98
N ASP A 627 -8.77 13.29 14.34
CA ASP A 627 -8.48 11.86 14.47
C ASP A 627 -8.47 11.40 15.94
N TYR A 628 -8.95 10.17 16.16
CA TYR A 628 -9.06 9.62 17.51
C TYR A 628 -7.72 9.56 18.24
N ASN A 629 -6.68 9.08 17.56
CA ASN A 629 -5.36 8.92 18.16
C ASN A 629 -4.69 10.29 18.41
N VAL A 630 -4.86 11.24 17.50
CA VAL A 630 -4.40 12.63 17.68
C VAL A 630 -5.15 13.27 18.85
N SER A 631 -6.47 13.10 18.91
CA SER A 631 -7.29 13.61 19.99
C SER A 631 -6.86 13.06 21.35
N ASN A 632 -6.66 11.76 21.44
CA ASN A 632 -6.25 11.11 22.68
C ASN A 632 -4.84 11.56 23.12
N LEU A 633 -3.90 11.66 22.18
CA LEU A 633 -2.56 12.17 22.45
C LEU A 633 -2.60 13.61 22.98
N LEU A 634 -3.32 14.51 22.31
CA LEU A 634 -3.47 15.90 22.74
C LEU A 634 -4.16 16.01 24.10
N PHE A 635 -5.18 15.19 24.35
CA PHE A 635 -5.85 15.13 25.64
C PHE A 635 -4.90 14.71 26.75
N LEU A 636 -4.09 13.68 26.54
CA LEU A 636 -3.11 13.21 27.51
C LEU A 636 -2.02 14.26 27.74
N ILE A 637 -1.54 14.91 26.68
CA ILE A 637 -0.56 15.98 26.81
C ILE A 637 -1.15 17.17 27.58
N ASN A 638 -2.38 17.59 27.29
CA ASN A 638 -3.05 18.64 28.06
C ASN A 638 -3.25 18.25 29.53
N LYS A 639 -3.73 17.02 29.77
CA LYS A 639 -4.05 16.51 31.12
C LYS A 639 -2.81 16.44 32.03
N TYR A 640 -1.68 16.00 31.49
CA TYR A 640 -0.48 15.70 32.28
C TYR A 640 0.55 16.82 32.27
N TYR A 641 0.60 17.62 31.18
CA TYR A 641 1.57 18.71 31.03
C TYR A 641 0.93 20.10 31.13
N GLY A 642 -0.41 20.18 31.14
CA GLY A 642 -1.12 21.45 31.13
C GLY A 642 -0.96 22.22 29.81
N TRP A 643 -0.48 21.57 28.73
CA TRP A 643 -0.26 22.26 27.47
C TRP A 643 -1.58 22.47 26.72
N ASN A 644 -1.85 23.70 26.36
CA ASN A 644 -2.98 24.06 25.50
C ASN A 644 -2.56 24.07 24.04
N PHE A 645 -3.54 23.90 23.18
CA PHE A 645 -3.34 23.82 21.75
C PHE A 645 -4.33 24.72 21.02
N HIS A 646 -3.89 25.29 19.91
CA HIS A 646 -4.79 25.90 18.96
C HIS A 646 -4.58 25.31 17.56
N ILE A 647 -5.62 25.41 16.73
CA ILE A 647 -5.64 24.83 15.40
C ILE A 647 -5.62 25.94 14.37
N VAL A 648 -4.69 25.84 13.43
CA VAL A 648 -4.54 26.75 12.31
C VAL A 648 -4.82 26.01 11.02
N VAL A 649 -5.71 26.53 10.20
CA VAL A 649 -5.97 25.98 8.86
C VAL A 649 -4.77 26.28 7.97
N LYS A 650 -4.17 25.26 7.41
CA LYS A 650 -3.02 25.38 6.49
C LYS A 650 -3.48 25.44 5.04
N ASP A 651 -4.46 24.61 4.68
CA ASP A 651 -4.95 24.50 3.32
C ASP A 651 -6.32 23.82 3.27
N ILE A 652 -7.13 24.14 2.25
CA ILE A 652 -8.45 23.54 2.03
C ILE A 652 -8.51 23.03 0.60
N VAL A 653 -8.76 21.71 0.45
CA VAL A 653 -8.88 21.07 -0.85
C VAL A 653 -10.30 20.60 -1.04
N PRO A 654 -11.03 21.17 -1.98
CA PRO A 654 -12.32 20.66 -2.36
C PRO A 654 -12.16 19.33 -3.10
N THR A 655 -12.92 18.31 -2.67
CA THR A 655 -13.01 17.01 -3.33
C THR A 655 -14.49 16.68 -3.54
N GLY A 656 -15.06 17.16 -4.62
CA GLY A 656 -16.49 16.98 -4.90
C GLY A 656 -17.37 17.60 -3.80
N ASN A 657 -18.15 16.76 -3.09
CA ASN A 657 -19.04 17.22 -2.01
C ASN A 657 -18.35 17.37 -0.64
N THR A 658 -17.06 17.10 -0.54
CA THR A 658 -16.33 17.11 0.73
C THR A 658 -15.07 17.93 0.60
N ASN A 659 -14.73 18.72 1.63
CA ASN A 659 -13.47 19.44 1.73
C ASN A 659 -12.50 18.66 2.63
N ILE A 660 -11.27 18.49 2.16
CA ILE A 660 -10.15 18.06 3.00
C ILE A 660 -9.51 19.31 3.58
N VAL A 661 -9.57 19.45 4.89
CA VAL A 661 -8.96 20.60 5.58
C VAL A 661 -7.68 20.15 6.24
N LYS A 662 -6.57 20.65 5.75
CA LYS A 662 -5.25 20.45 6.35
C LYS A 662 -5.02 21.49 7.42
N ILE A 663 -4.62 21.02 8.58
CA ILE A 663 -4.43 21.85 9.77
C ILE A 663 -3.04 21.65 10.36
N ASN A 664 -2.56 22.71 10.99
CA ASN A 664 -1.47 22.67 11.94
C ASN A 664 -2.04 22.81 13.34
N ILE A 665 -1.70 21.87 14.21
CA ILE A 665 -1.98 21.94 15.64
C ILE A 665 -0.76 22.56 16.29
N MET A 666 -0.94 23.76 16.81
CA MET A 666 0.10 24.56 17.46
C MET A 666 -0.02 24.40 18.96
N ARG A 667 1.08 24.26 19.64
CA ARG A 667 1.12 24.37 21.10
C ARG A 667 1.00 25.84 21.49
N GLU A 668 0.09 26.18 22.40
CA GLU A 668 0.06 27.50 23.03
C GLU A 668 1.22 27.59 24.02
N SER A 669 2.14 28.54 23.81
CA SER A 669 3.17 28.87 24.78
C SER A 669 2.78 30.14 25.50
N GLU A 670 3.23 30.27 26.76
CA GLU A 670 3.13 31.56 27.50
C GLU A 670 3.94 32.68 26.81
N PHE A 671 4.76 32.36 25.85
CA PHE A 671 5.62 33.27 25.09
C PHE A 671 5.22 33.24 23.60
N GLU A 672 4.48 34.25 23.17
CA GLU A 672 3.97 34.38 21.79
C GLU A 672 5.04 34.59 20.71
N SER A 673 6.33 34.57 21.03
CA SER A 673 7.38 35.05 20.09
C SER A 673 8.37 33.96 19.60
N TYR A 674 8.14 32.68 19.81
CA TYR A 674 9.09 31.66 19.40
C TYR A 674 8.68 30.89 18.15
N ASP A 675 9.60 30.85 17.18
CA ASP A 675 9.49 30.04 15.98
C ASP A 675 9.73 28.56 16.29
N TYR A 676 8.65 27.77 16.37
CA TYR A 676 8.68 26.32 16.60
C TYR A 676 9.23 25.51 15.40
N THR A 677 9.99 26.11 14.52
CA THR A 677 10.47 25.47 13.29
C THR A 677 11.57 24.44 13.53
N ASP A 678 12.30 24.50 14.66
CA ASP A 678 13.34 23.51 14.94
C ASP A 678 12.80 22.24 15.60
N LYS A 679 12.17 21.41 14.78
CA LYS A 679 11.63 20.09 15.17
C LYS A 679 12.68 19.16 15.80
N ARG A 680 13.95 19.34 15.41
CA ARG A 680 15.06 18.45 15.82
C ARG A 680 15.35 18.60 17.30
N LEU A 681 15.26 19.79 17.77
CA LEU A 681 15.60 20.16 19.15
C LEU A 681 14.59 19.66 20.15
N PHE A 682 13.31 19.88 19.89
CA PHE A 682 12.20 19.37 20.70
C PHE A 682 12.24 17.85 20.79
N ILE A 683 12.52 17.17 19.68
CA ILE A 683 12.69 15.71 19.64
C ILE A 683 13.87 15.29 20.51
N ASN A 684 14.98 15.99 20.47
CA ASN A 684 16.17 15.64 21.25
C ASN A 684 15.95 15.82 22.76
N ILE A 685 15.31 16.92 23.16
CA ILE A 685 14.97 17.16 24.57
C ILE A 685 13.97 16.11 25.07
N LYS A 686 12.95 15.82 24.29
CA LYS A 686 11.96 14.80 24.65
C LYS A 686 12.57 13.41 24.75
N LYS A 687 13.48 13.05 23.86
CA LYS A 687 14.29 11.84 23.90
C LYS A 687 15.11 11.76 25.17
N PHE A 688 15.71 12.85 25.51
CA PHE A 688 16.55 12.93 26.71
C PHE A 688 15.72 12.77 27.99
N LEU A 689 14.61 13.51 28.15
CA LEU A 689 13.70 13.37 29.28
C LEU A 689 13.20 11.94 29.46
N ILE A 690 12.83 11.29 28.38
CA ILE A 690 12.39 9.92 28.38
C ILE A 690 13.56 8.99 28.73
N GLY A 691 14.75 9.26 28.18
CA GLY A 691 15.96 8.53 28.51
C GLY A 691 16.32 8.55 29.99
N THR A 692 16.03 9.63 30.71
CA THR A 692 16.25 9.72 32.16
C THR A 692 15.28 8.86 32.95
N MET A 693 14.13 8.51 32.41
CA MET A 693 13.11 7.70 33.06
C MET A 693 13.19 6.22 32.70
N GLU A 694 13.71 5.91 31.54
CA GLU A 694 13.93 4.55 31.07
C GLU A 694 15.39 4.19 31.14
N TYR A 695 15.81 4.07 32.32
CA TYR A 695 17.19 3.75 32.63
C TYR A 695 17.75 2.55 31.82
N ASP A 696 16.92 1.54 31.54
CA ASP A 696 17.44 0.32 30.97
C ASP A 696 17.50 0.29 29.46
N SER A 697 16.63 1.01 28.74
CA SER A 697 16.60 0.91 27.29
C SER A 697 17.15 2.15 26.59
N TYR A 698 16.60 3.30 26.88
CA TYR A 698 16.91 4.49 26.09
C TYR A 698 18.13 5.24 26.63
N THR A 699 18.17 5.46 27.93
CA THR A 699 19.34 6.07 28.57
C THR A 699 20.57 5.17 28.38
N LYS A 700 20.38 3.84 28.44
CA LYS A 700 21.42 2.86 28.14
C LYS A 700 21.85 2.92 26.67
N LEU A 701 20.92 3.07 25.72
CA LEU A 701 21.25 3.24 24.32
C LEU A 701 22.02 4.54 24.07
N LEU A 702 21.54 5.64 24.61
CA LEU A 702 22.16 6.97 24.48
C LEU A 702 23.52 7.02 25.16
N LEU A 703 23.61 6.55 26.36
CA LEU A 703 24.86 6.53 27.13
C LEU A 703 25.79 5.39 26.73
N SER A 704 25.26 4.21 26.32
CA SER A 704 26.11 3.12 25.83
C SER A 704 26.77 3.48 24.51
N SER A 705 26.09 4.25 23.69
CA SER A 705 26.65 4.77 22.46
C SER A 705 27.73 5.83 22.75
N PHE A 706 27.41 6.77 23.64
CA PHE A 706 28.36 7.76 24.13
C PHE A 706 29.62 7.11 24.72
N PHE A 707 29.47 6.03 25.52
CA PHE A 707 30.59 5.34 26.14
C PHE A 707 31.29 4.32 25.23
N LYS A 708 30.58 3.72 24.25
CA LYS A 708 31.10 2.66 23.43
C LYS A 708 31.97 3.18 22.27
N GLU A 709 31.73 4.40 21.83
CA GLU A 709 32.39 5.04 20.70
C GLU A 709 33.47 6.05 21.14
N ASN A 710 33.97 5.94 22.38
CA ASN A 710 34.99 6.84 22.93
C ASN A 710 34.66 8.34 22.91
N HIS A 711 33.35 8.67 22.89
CA HIS A 711 32.93 10.07 23.05
C HIS A 711 33.12 10.53 24.51
N ASN A 712 33.96 11.52 24.67
CA ASN A 712 34.35 11.98 26.01
C ASN A 712 33.58 13.20 26.53
N LEU A 713 32.69 13.75 25.67
CA LEU A 713 32.05 15.03 25.96
C LEU A 713 30.53 14.97 25.73
N PHE A 714 29.76 15.42 26.70
CA PHE A 714 28.35 15.65 26.63
C PHE A 714 28.03 17.03 27.22
N ILE A 715 27.52 17.96 26.43
CA ILE A 715 27.25 19.33 26.86
C ILE A 715 25.74 19.54 26.90
N ILE A 716 25.27 20.06 28.01
CA ILE A 716 23.88 20.38 28.27
C ILE A 716 23.80 21.85 28.65
N SER A 717 23.15 22.69 27.92
CA SER A 717 23.06 24.12 28.16
C SER A 717 21.60 24.59 28.39
N LYS A 718 21.50 25.74 28.98
CA LYS A 718 20.29 26.33 29.54
C LYS A 718 19.35 26.99 28.53
N ASP A 719 19.81 27.35 27.37
CA ASP A 719 19.08 28.22 26.45
C ASP A 719 17.84 27.59 25.83
N TYR A 720 17.75 26.27 25.82
CA TYR A 720 16.64 25.54 25.26
C TYR A 720 15.34 25.52 26.07
N GLU A 721 15.41 25.88 27.36
CA GLU A 721 14.22 25.99 28.18
C GLU A 721 13.34 27.15 27.73
N LYS A 722 13.97 28.27 27.34
CA LYS A 722 13.26 29.43 26.82
C LYS A 722 12.59 29.17 25.47
N GLU A 723 13.23 28.38 24.62
CA GLU A 723 12.72 28.07 23.27
C GLU A 723 11.55 27.09 23.28
N PHE A 724 11.51 26.15 24.24
CA PHE A 724 10.56 25.03 24.20
C PHE A 724 9.65 24.96 25.42
N ASN A 725 9.75 25.89 26.33
CA ASN A 725 8.97 25.91 27.58
C ASN A 725 8.97 24.51 28.27
N LEU A 726 10.13 23.89 28.34
CA LEU A 726 10.35 22.61 28.98
C LEU A 726 11.09 22.82 30.29
N SER A 727 10.57 22.31 31.37
CA SER A 727 11.29 22.31 32.66
C SER A 727 11.95 20.93 32.84
N PHE A 728 13.13 20.95 33.40
CA PHE A 728 13.98 19.79 33.53
C PHE A 728 14.71 19.81 34.88
N SER A 729 14.78 18.67 35.53
CA SER A 729 15.57 18.54 36.78
C SER A 729 16.96 18.03 36.45
N TYR A 730 17.94 18.91 36.66
CA TYR A 730 19.33 18.51 36.57
C TYR A 730 19.71 17.40 37.56
N GLU A 731 19.06 17.40 38.72
CA GLU A 731 19.28 16.40 39.75
C GLU A 731 18.91 15.01 39.25
N ASN A 732 17.74 14.86 38.62
CA ASN A 732 17.31 13.60 38.06
C ASN A 732 18.19 13.13 36.89
N PHE A 733 18.67 14.05 36.06
CA PHE A 733 19.58 13.72 34.98
C PHE A 733 20.93 13.21 35.50
N ILE A 734 21.50 13.95 36.43
CA ILE A 734 22.77 13.59 37.08
C ILE A 734 22.65 12.25 37.80
N LEU A 735 21.52 12.04 38.49
CA LEU A 735 21.23 10.80 39.18
C LEU A 735 21.14 9.63 38.19
N THR A 736 20.45 9.81 37.09
CA THR A 736 20.32 8.78 36.05
C THR A 736 21.66 8.45 35.40
N LEU A 737 22.49 9.44 35.13
CA LEU A 737 23.87 9.25 34.70
C LEU A 737 24.69 8.49 35.73
N GLY A 738 24.58 8.85 36.99
CA GLY A 738 25.32 8.19 38.06
C GLY A 738 24.91 6.74 38.25
N ILE A 739 23.61 6.44 38.23
CA ILE A 739 23.08 5.08 38.33
C ILE A 739 23.56 4.23 37.19
N TYR A 740 23.45 4.76 35.96
CA TYR A 740 23.93 4.06 34.78
C TYR A 740 25.43 3.77 34.85
N TYR A 741 26.22 4.78 35.24
CA TYR A 741 27.64 4.67 35.31
C TYR A 741 28.09 3.72 36.44
N TYR A 742 27.46 3.77 37.60
CA TYR A 742 27.70 2.87 38.72
C TYR A 742 27.41 1.41 38.35
N LYS A 743 26.26 1.14 37.67
CA LYS A 743 25.92 -0.21 37.21
C LYS A 743 26.78 -0.71 36.05
N SER A 744 27.38 0.16 35.26
CA SER A 744 28.31 -0.21 34.18
C SER A 744 29.74 -0.51 34.69
N LYS A 745 29.97 -0.63 35.96
CA LYS A 745 31.24 -0.92 36.65
C LYS A 745 32.24 0.25 36.70
N CYS A 746 31.82 1.47 36.51
CA CYS A 746 32.69 2.61 36.77
C CYS A 746 32.84 2.87 38.24
N LYS A 747 34.09 3.14 38.67
CA LYS A 747 34.43 3.05 40.09
C LYS A 747 34.28 4.38 40.85
N LYS A 748 34.41 5.52 40.13
CA LYS A 748 34.36 6.83 40.77
C LYS A 748 33.73 7.88 39.90
N SER A 749 32.79 8.67 40.43
CA SER A 749 32.11 9.75 39.71
C SER A 749 32.11 11.03 40.57
N GLN A 750 32.40 12.18 39.98
CA GLN A 750 32.36 13.46 40.65
C GLN A 750 31.44 14.48 39.93
N ILE A 751 30.92 15.40 40.72
CA ILE A 751 30.28 16.63 40.23
C ILE A 751 31.15 17.80 40.65
N VAL A 752 31.61 18.59 39.72
CA VAL A 752 32.36 19.82 39.95
C VAL A 752 31.41 21.01 39.84
N THR A 753 31.13 21.65 41.00
CA THR A 753 30.16 22.76 41.03
C THR A 753 30.42 23.69 42.22
N LYS A 754 30.12 24.97 42.04
CA LYS A 754 30.04 25.94 43.15
C LYS A 754 28.61 26.10 43.69
N LYS A 755 27.58 25.47 43.07
CA LYS A 755 26.20 25.54 43.57
C LYS A 755 26.03 24.67 44.82
N LYS A 756 25.31 25.20 45.80
CA LYS A 756 24.91 24.47 47.02
C LYS A 756 23.56 23.82 46.79
N GLY A 757 23.36 22.59 47.19
CA GLY A 757 22.01 21.97 47.10
C GLY A 757 21.97 20.47 46.67
N PHE A 758 23.08 19.89 46.29
CA PHE A 758 23.15 18.50 45.82
C PHE A 758 23.23 17.45 46.95
N LYS A 759 22.61 17.67 48.10
CA LYS A 759 22.68 16.73 49.23
C LYS A 759 22.14 15.31 48.93
N SER A 760 21.19 15.24 48.04
CA SER A 760 20.53 13.97 47.72
C SER A 760 21.33 13.08 46.74
N ILE A 761 22.40 13.59 46.14
CA ILE A 761 23.18 12.89 45.12
C ILE A 761 24.55 12.44 45.70
N ASN A 762 24.88 12.82 46.93
CA ASN A 762 26.17 12.51 47.53
C ASN A 762 26.46 11.00 47.68
N ASN A 763 25.45 10.17 47.59
CA ASN A 763 25.63 8.70 47.65
C ASN A 763 26.20 8.12 46.36
N TYR A 764 26.18 8.90 45.27
CA TYR A 764 26.59 8.42 43.95
C TYR A 764 27.72 9.22 43.31
N PHE A 765 27.92 10.45 43.80
CA PHE A 765 28.93 11.37 43.27
C PHE A 765 29.64 12.07 44.41
N ASP A 766 30.94 12.22 44.30
CA ASP A 766 31.69 13.16 45.12
C ASP A 766 31.47 14.58 44.60
N ILE A 767 31.05 15.49 45.49
CA ILE A 767 30.78 16.88 45.09
C ILE A 767 32.01 17.71 45.41
N ASN A 768 32.65 18.19 44.36
CA ASN A 768 33.90 18.96 44.44
C ASN A 768 33.68 20.40 43.92
N THR A 769 34.42 21.35 44.47
CA THR A 769 34.47 22.74 44.00
C THR A 769 35.54 22.95 42.92
N GLU A 770 36.45 22.00 42.77
CA GLU A 770 37.55 21.98 41.82
C GLU A 770 37.67 20.58 41.21
N TYR A 771 38.06 20.47 39.93
CA TYR A 771 38.27 19.21 39.26
C TYR A 771 39.39 18.39 39.91
N GLN A 772 39.16 17.09 40.02
CA GLN A 772 40.16 16.12 40.46
C GLN A 772 40.30 14.98 39.43
N ASN A 773 41.55 14.59 39.13
CA ASN A 773 41.88 13.68 38.02
C ASN A 773 41.54 12.20 38.28
N ASP A 774 41.22 11.81 39.49
CA ASP A 774 41.04 10.40 39.92
C ASP A 774 39.66 9.81 39.63
N TYR A 775 38.81 10.45 38.78
CA TYR A 775 37.46 10.05 38.51
C TYR A 775 37.24 9.61 37.11
N ASP A 776 36.50 8.53 36.96
CA ASP A 776 36.12 7.98 35.66
C ASP A 776 35.05 8.80 34.95
N LEU A 777 34.13 9.42 35.71
CA LEU A 777 33.12 10.33 35.22
C LEU A 777 33.17 11.65 35.98
N THR A 778 33.26 12.74 35.25
CA THR A 778 33.18 14.09 35.80
C THR A 778 32.03 14.86 35.19
N ILE A 779 31.14 15.39 36.05
CA ILE A 779 30.04 16.24 35.66
C ILE A 779 30.34 17.67 36.06
N PHE A 780 30.54 18.55 35.15
CA PHE A 780 30.67 19.97 35.40
C PHE A 780 29.27 20.62 35.45
N PHE A 781 28.94 21.28 36.57
CA PHE A 781 27.63 21.88 36.72
C PHE A 781 27.74 23.36 37.12
N GLY A 782 27.22 24.25 36.26
CA GLY A 782 27.19 25.70 36.48
C GLY A 782 27.87 26.50 35.37
N ASN A 783 28.23 27.77 35.64
CA ASN A 783 28.89 28.59 34.65
C ASN A 783 30.36 28.14 34.53
N VAL A 784 30.79 27.88 33.29
CA VAL A 784 32.17 27.42 33.00
C VAL A 784 33.22 28.42 33.45
N ASN A 785 32.96 29.71 33.43
CA ASN A 785 33.86 30.75 33.91
C ASN A 785 34.05 30.72 35.43
N ASP A 786 33.14 30.07 36.16
CA ASP A 786 33.21 29.91 37.58
C ASP A 786 33.94 28.62 38.00
N ILE A 787 34.16 27.70 37.12
CA ILE A 787 34.82 26.45 37.37
C ILE A 787 36.31 26.67 37.15
N LYS A 788 37.11 26.55 38.19
CA LYS A 788 38.55 26.50 38.05
C LYS A 788 38.94 25.19 37.39
N LEU A 789 39.12 25.23 36.10
CA LEU A 789 39.79 24.20 35.35
C LEU A 789 41.30 24.36 35.65
N GLY A 790 41.81 23.58 36.58
CA GLY A 790 43.28 23.43 36.74
C GLY A 790 43.85 22.75 35.51
N ASP A 791 45.10 22.38 35.52
CA ASP A 791 45.71 21.58 34.44
C ASP A 791 44.93 20.26 34.29
N ILE A 792 44.03 20.20 33.32
CA ILE A 792 43.27 18.99 33.03
C ILE A 792 44.14 18.11 32.11
N GLU A 793 44.76 17.10 32.69
CA GLU A 793 45.26 15.98 31.91
C GLU A 793 44.11 15.00 31.65
N VAL A 794 43.62 14.91 30.43
CA VAL A 794 42.65 13.92 30.06
C VAL A 794 43.34 12.57 29.95
N VAL A 795 43.04 11.69 30.88
CA VAL A 795 43.50 10.30 30.84
C VAL A 795 42.52 9.46 30.02
N ASP A 796 43.07 8.53 29.22
CA ASP A 796 42.28 7.64 28.38
C ASP A 796 41.26 6.85 29.23
N GLY A 797 39.99 6.90 28.85
CA GLY A 797 38.87 6.27 29.57
C GLY A 797 38.06 7.21 30.43
N GLN A 798 38.46 8.42 30.68
CA GLN A 798 37.69 9.42 31.46
C GLN A 798 36.52 9.94 30.62
N ARG A 799 35.42 10.29 31.29
CA ARG A 799 34.18 10.79 30.69
C ARG A 799 33.79 12.13 31.32
N PHE A 800 33.39 13.06 30.47
CA PHE A 800 33.03 14.40 30.91
C PHE A 800 31.61 14.75 30.46
N VAL A 801 30.84 15.34 31.37
CA VAL A 801 29.51 15.89 31.09
C VAL A 801 29.50 17.35 31.57
N PHE A 802 29.10 18.27 30.72
CA PHE A 802 28.97 19.69 31.05
C PHE A 802 27.50 20.06 31.07
N ILE A 803 27.06 20.58 32.24
CA ILE A 803 25.71 21.08 32.44
C ILE A 803 25.85 22.57 32.76
N GLN A 804 25.59 23.44 31.81
CA GLN A 804 25.85 24.87 31.93
C GLN A 804 24.60 25.69 32.17
N ASP A 805 24.81 26.80 32.89
CA ASP A 805 23.85 27.85 33.12
C ASP A 805 24.22 29.03 32.22
N PHE A 806 23.91 28.96 30.93
CA PHE A 806 24.19 30.05 30.00
C PHE A 806 23.19 31.21 30.18
N THR A 807 23.70 32.35 30.60
CA THR A 807 23.03 33.60 30.36
C THR A 807 23.82 34.32 29.27
N SER A 808 23.30 34.24 28.03
CA SER A 808 23.77 34.96 26.82
C SER A 808 25.07 34.53 26.15
N ASN A 809 24.95 34.38 24.83
CA ASN A 809 25.92 34.54 23.72
C ASN A 809 27.32 33.88 23.77
N GLU A 810 27.63 33.01 24.70
CA GLU A 810 28.92 32.32 24.69
C GLU A 810 28.86 31.07 23.78
N ASN A 811 29.74 31.07 22.80
CA ASN A 811 29.87 29.97 21.84
C ASN A 811 30.45 28.72 22.54
N PRO A 812 29.76 27.57 22.59
CA PRO A 812 30.29 26.33 23.13
C PRO A 812 31.66 25.94 22.58
N LYS A 813 31.96 26.40 21.38
CA LYS A 813 33.23 26.14 20.70
C LYS A 813 34.42 26.70 21.47
N GLU A 814 34.32 27.88 22.07
CA GLU A 814 35.40 28.43 22.91
C GLU A 814 35.69 27.62 24.16
N LEU A 815 34.67 27.02 24.74
CA LEU A 815 34.82 26.14 25.87
C LEU A 815 35.54 24.84 25.50
N ILE A 816 35.16 24.27 24.37
CA ILE A 816 35.74 23.04 23.83
C ILE A 816 37.19 23.22 23.47
N ASP A 817 37.52 24.36 22.87
CA ASP A 817 38.90 24.71 22.55
C ASP A 817 39.75 24.98 23.81
N LYS A 818 39.17 25.60 24.86
CA LYS A 818 39.82 25.78 26.14
C LYS A 818 40.08 24.47 26.88
N LEU A 819 39.26 23.43 26.64
CA LEU A 819 39.43 22.10 27.22
C LEU A 819 40.38 21.21 26.44
N GLY A 820 40.87 21.63 25.29
CA GLY A 820 41.76 20.85 24.43
C GLY A 820 41.16 19.57 23.82
N ILE A 821 39.85 19.48 23.77
CA ILE A 821 39.11 18.29 23.32
C ILE A 821 38.36 18.52 21.98
N SER A 822 38.79 19.54 21.23
CA SER A 822 38.20 19.92 19.92
C SER A 822 38.22 18.78 18.91
N ASP A 823 39.22 17.88 18.97
CA ASP A 823 39.32 16.75 18.04
C ASP A 823 38.32 15.62 18.34
N SER A 824 37.94 15.44 19.59
CA SER A 824 36.91 14.48 20.00
C SER A 824 35.53 14.84 19.48
N LEU A 825 35.27 16.12 19.24
CA LEU A 825 33.98 16.61 18.73
C LEU A 825 33.74 16.33 17.27
N LYS A 826 34.81 16.21 16.47
CA LYS A 826 34.68 15.90 15.04
C LYS A 826 34.14 14.49 14.83
N GLU A 827 34.46 13.56 15.72
CA GLU A 827 33.95 12.18 15.64
C GLU A 827 32.50 12.06 16.08
N ILE A 828 32.02 12.88 17.01
CA ILE A 828 30.66 12.88 17.52
C ILE A 828 29.63 13.20 16.41
N ASN A 829 29.99 13.99 15.43
CA ASN A 829 29.10 14.42 14.34
C ASN A 829 28.76 13.33 13.32
N TYR A 830 29.45 12.18 13.33
CA TYR A 830 29.30 11.18 12.26
C TYR A 830 28.52 9.91 12.62
N SER A 831 28.35 9.56 13.87
CA SER A 831 27.79 8.25 14.28
C SER A 831 26.30 8.21 14.54
N PHE A 832 25.62 9.32 14.70
CA PHE A 832 24.17 9.42 14.89
C PHE A 832 23.58 10.41 13.89
N SER A 833 22.46 10.00 13.29
CA SER A 833 21.61 10.90 12.51
C SER A 833 20.92 12.00 13.34
N ILE A 834 21.49 12.33 14.49
CA ILE A 834 21.15 13.48 15.33
C ILE A 834 22.19 14.54 14.95
N PRO A 835 21.81 15.60 14.21
CA PRO A 835 22.77 16.55 13.64
C PRO A 835 23.55 17.35 14.68
N GLU A 836 23.18 17.29 15.96
CA GLU A 836 23.76 18.12 17.00
C GLU A 836 23.97 17.30 18.26
N ASN A 837 25.22 17.00 18.53
CA ASN A 837 25.63 16.26 19.72
C ASN A 837 25.65 17.13 20.99
N ILE A 838 25.09 18.31 20.91
CA ILE A 838 24.96 19.25 21.99
C ILE A 838 23.50 19.26 22.41
N ILE A 839 23.19 18.71 23.57
CA ILE A 839 21.88 18.77 24.19
C ILE A 839 21.94 19.87 25.24
N PHE A 840 21.14 20.88 25.04
CA PHE A 840 21.04 21.99 25.95
C PHE A 840 19.78 21.87 26.82
N LEU A 841 19.88 21.91 28.12
CA LEU A 841 18.78 21.68 29.03
C LEU A 841 18.80 22.71 30.16
N ASN A 842 17.64 23.19 30.56
CA ASN A 842 17.48 24.13 31.66
C ASN A 842 16.34 23.70 32.60
N SER A 843 16.43 23.93 33.87
CA SER A 843 15.46 23.46 34.87
C SER A 843 14.70 24.56 35.55
N LYS A 844 13.40 24.41 35.75
CA LYS A 844 12.64 25.23 36.68
C LYS A 844 11.76 24.48 37.67
N ASN A 845 11.34 23.26 37.41
CA ASN A 845 10.35 22.63 38.29
C ASN A 845 10.45 21.09 38.35
N ARG A 846 10.72 20.56 39.57
CA ARG A 846 10.81 19.12 39.84
C ARG A 846 9.50 18.38 39.58
N ASN A 847 8.34 19.00 39.84
CA ASN A 847 7.04 18.36 39.76
C ASN A 847 6.62 18.11 38.30
N GLU A 848 7.03 18.97 37.35
CA GLU A 848 6.71 18.79 35.91
C GLU A 848 7.42 17.57 35.31
N ILE A 849 8.64 17.26 35.72
CA ILE A 849 9.36 16.09 35.24
C ILE A 849 8.76 14.81 35.80
N VAL A 850 8.34 14.82 37.06
CA VAL A 850 7.64 13.69 37.66
C VAL A 850 6.33 13.43 36.89
N ASP A 851 5.60 14.47 36.54
CA ASP A 851 4.36 14.34 35.77
C ASP A 851 4.58 13.91 34.32
N GLU A 852 5.63 14.40 33.69
CA GLU A 852 6.06 13.92 32.37
C GLU A 852 6.40 12.44 32.40
N SER A 853 7.12 12.04 33.40
CA SER A 853 7.53 10.68 33.65
C SER A 853 6.36 9.73 33.84
N ARG A 854 5.33 10.17 34.57
CA ARG A 854 4.10 9.39 34.80
C ARG A 854 3.39 9.06 33.49
N VAL A 855 3.33 10.01 32.53
CA VAL A 855 2.72 9.76 31.24
C VAL A 855 3.43 8.65 30.47
N PHE A 856 4.75 8.70 30.47
CA PHE A 856 5.56 7.72 29.74
C PHE A 856 5.56 6.36 30.43
N LEU A 857 5.70 6.30 31.74
CA LEU A 857 5.64 5.06 32.49
C LEU A 857 4.30 4.35 32.36
N LYS A 858 3.20 5.09 32.24
CA LYS A 858 1.86 4.52 32.03
C LYS A 858 1.76 3.70 30.75
N TYR A 859 2.52 4.06 29.72
CA TYR A 859 2.48 3.42 28.40
C TYR A 859 3.62 2.42 28.16
N LEU A 860 4.49 2.21 29.14
CA LEU A 860 5.56 1.22 29.04
C LEU A 860 5.00 -0.21 29.05
N PRO A 861 5.64 -1.14 28.33
CA PRO A 861 5.40 -2.56 28.47
C PRO A 861 5.58 -3.01 29.92
N LEU A 862 4.81 -4.02 30.33
CA LEU A 862 4.83 -4.53 31.70
C LEU A 862 6.23 -4.98 32.13
N ASP A 863 6.97 -5.62 31.22
CA ASP A 863 8.34 -6.09 31.53
C ASP A 863 9.31 -4.94 31.81
N ASP A 864 9.17 -3.82 31.11
CA ASP A 864 10.00 -2.65 31.34
C ASP A 864 9.61 -1.94 32.62
N LYS A 865 8.32 -1.90 32.96
CA LYS A 865 7.84 -1.42 34.26
C LYS A 865 8.41 -2.25 35.41
N ILE A 866 8.37 -3.58 35.30
CA ILE A 866 8.92 -4.51 36.28
C ILE A 866 10.42 -4.28 36.45
N ARG A 867 11.17 -4.08 35.38
CA ARG A 867 12.61 -3.81 35.44
C ARG A 867 12.91 -2.47 36.09
N ILE A 868 12.18 -1.41 35.74
CA ILE A 868 12.33 -0.09 36.35
C ILE A 868 12.00 -0.18 37.85
N LYS A 869 10.93 -0.90 38.20
CA LYS A 869 10.55 -1.14 39.58
C LYS A 869 11.64 -1.87 40.36
N ALA A 870 12.18 -2.96 39.80
CA ALA A 870 13.28 -3.69 40.42
C ALA A 870 14.53 -2.83 40.60
N LEU A 871 14.83 -1.93 39.67
CA LEU A 871 15.95 -0.98 39.78
C LEU A 871 15.72 0.06 40.84
N LEU A 872 14.47 0.49 41.04
CA LEU A 872 14.10 1.45 42.07
C LEU A 872 14.04 0.78 43.45
N ASP A 873 13.56 -0.48 43.56
CA ASP A 873 13.51 -1.27 44.79
C ASP A 873 14.90 -1.49 45.39
N GLU A 874 15.95 -1.62 44.56
CA GLU A 874 17.33 -1.71 45.03
C GLU A 874 17.85 -0.41 45.68
N LYS A 875 17.08 0.71 45.62
CA LYS A 875 17.47 2.06 46.02
C LYS A 875 16.48 2.71 46.97
N THR A 876 15.69 1.95 47.70
CA THR A 876 14.59 2.41 48.55
C THR A 876 15.00 3.39 49.67
N ASP A 877 16.25 3.46 50.02
CA ASP A 877 16.73 4.36 51.07
C ASP A 877 17.06 5.77 50.61
N ASP A 878 16.93 6.05 49.29
CA ASP A 878 17.19 7.37 48.72
C ASP A 878 15.93 8.24 48.68
N PRO A 879 15.94 9.45 49.29
CA PRO A 879 14.79 10.34 49.38
C PRO A 879 14.22 10.79 48.02
N ILE A 880 15.01 10.70 46.93
CA ILE A 880 14.55 11.03 45.56
C ILE A 880 13.62 9.95 45.03
N PHE A 881 13.84 8.68 45.38
CA PHE A 881 13.00 7.55 44.98
C PHE A 881 11.84 7.31 45.96
N ALA A 882 11.78 8.02 47.08
CA ALA A 882 10.66 7.96 48.02
C ALA A 882 9.39 8.68 47.53
N ASP A 883 9.41 9.26 46.32
CA ASP A 883 8.21 9.88 45.78
C ASP A 883 7.21 8.80 45.37
N SER A 884 6.22 8.62 46.24
CA SER A 884 5.16 7.61 46.12
C SER A 884 4.38 7.67 44.79
N SER A 885 4.49 8.78 44.04
CA SER A 885 3.73 8.97 42.81
C SER A 885 4.27 8.19 41.60
N ILE A 886 5.55 7.87 41.57
CA ILE A 886 6.17 7.00 40.55
C ILE A 886 5.79 5.54 40.80
N TRP A 887 5.75 5.13 42.06
CA TRP A 887 5.42 3.77 42.49
C TRP A 887 3.98 3.36 42.19
N GLN A 888 3.04 4.32 42.11
CA GLN A 888 1.64 4.04 41.79
C GLN A 888 1.42 3.73 40.31
N ILE A 889 2.38 4.04 39.46
CA ILE A 889 2.29 3.85 38.01
C ILE A 889 3.07 2.60 37.55
N LEU A 890 4.14 2.27 38.26
CA LEU A 890 4.92 1.05 38.11
C LEU A 890 4.21 -0.13 38.78
#